data_29673e96f56583b9634c88f9a6381fb0
#
_entry.id   29673e96f56583b9634c88f9a6381fb0
#
_cell.length_a   1.000
_cell.length_b   1.000
_cell.length_c   1.000
_cell.angle_alpha   90.00
_cell.angle_beta   90.00
_cell.angle_gamma   90.00
#
_symmetry.space_group_name_H-M   'P 1'
#
loop_
_entity.id
_entity.type
_entity.pdbx_description
1 polymer ?
#
loop_
_entity_poly.entity_id
_entity_poly.type
_entity_poly.pdbx_seq_one_letter_code
_entity_poly.pdbx_strand_id
1 'polypeptide(L)'
;MSEKLEQQSLSQFSEKAYLDYSMYVILDRALPHIGDGLKPVQRRIIYAMSELGLSSAAKYKKSARTVGDVIGKFHPHGDTAAYEAMVLLSQSFSTRYPLIDGQGNWGSIDDPKSFAAMRYTECRLSPYAKSLLEELGQGTVDWASNFDGTLLEPSVLPARLPNLLLNGATGIAVGMATDIPPHNLNEVVNACIKILDEPKVTVEELYKIIPGPDFPTKAEIISTVDELKEIYQSGRGSVRMRSTYAIENGEIVITALPHQTSSSKILEQIALQMDGKKLPMIVDLRDESDEENPTRLVLVPKSNRVDKDAVMNHLFATTDLQKNYRVNMNLIGLNGKPQTRDIKLVLKEWLNFRSQTVTRRLQHRLDWVLDRLHILDGLLVIYLNIDEVIHIIRNEDDPKTVLQKKFKLSVIQVDAILEIRLRQLAKLEEIKIKEEQGNLDSERKDLEKILGSKTRLKTLIKKELKADAEIYGDDRNSPIVTREEASAFDESELISSDPVTVVLSERGWIRAAKGHDIDPESLNYREGDKYFSSTPSRNNQNAVFFDSKGKAYTLPCHSLPSARGQGEPLSGRLNAESGETFAGVISGANEDKIILATSSGYGFVAQLGDLQTKNKSGKAAIKVQENAKVLIPSLIRDEMDVLAAITNQGRMLVFPHTELPQLARGKGNKIIGIPKANFESGEEFLQELAVVGEGRELKLISGKRHFTIKFKDLENFSGNRGRRGNFLPKGFRKVDKVEVVSPEDI
;
A
#
# COMPACT_ATOMS: atom_id res chain seq x y z
N MET A 1 -25.40 -58.89 12.48
CA MET A 1 -24.14 -58.19 12.65
C MET A 1 -24.44 -57.01 13.54
N SER A 2 -23.91 -56.96 14.78
CA SER A 2 -24.07 -55.80 15.66
C SER A 2 -23.16 -54.70 15.14
N GLU A 3 -23.77 -53.60 14.61
CA GLU A 3 -23.04 -52.38 14.35
C GLU A 3 -22.37 -51.94 15.67
N LYS A 4 -21.04 -52.01 15.72
CA LYS A 4 -20.26 -51.37 16.77
C LYS A 4 -20.40 -49.88 16.59
N LEU A 5 -21.25 -49.22 17.38
CA LEU A 5 -21.28 -47.77 17.53
C LEU A 5 -19.92 -47.36 18.08
N GLU A 6 -19.13 -46.68 17.26
CA GLU A 6 -17.92 -45.97 17.71
C GLU A 6 -18.37 -44.75 18.50
N GLN A 7 -18.07 -44.71 19.78
CA GLN A 7 -18.28 -43.53 20.62
C GLN A 7 -16.97 -42.72 20.69
N GLN A 8 -17.01 -41.52 20.18
CA GLN A 8 -15.92 -40.58 20.29
C GLN A 8 -16.39 -39.30 21.03
N SER A 9 -15.55 -38.71 21.86
CA SER A 9 -15.89 -37.44 22.52
C SER A 9 -16.00 -36.31 21.47
N LEU A 10 -16.95 -35.38 21.66
CA LEU A 10 -17.14 -34.24 20.75
C LEU A 10 -15.84 -33.42 20.58
N SER A 11 -15.05 -33.29 21.67
CA SER A 11 -13.76 -32.61 21.63
C SER A 11 -12.77 -33.27 20.67
N GLN A 12 -12.58 -34.60 20.79
CA GLN A 12 -11.68 -35.36 19.93
C GLN A 12 -12.15 -35.37 18.46
N PHE A 13 -13.46 -35.49 18.25
CA PHE A 13 -14.03 -35.39 16.90
C PHE A 13 -13.77 -34.00 16.26
N SER A 14 -14.05 -32.93 17.02
CA SER A 14 -13.88 -31.56 16.54
C SER A 14 -12.41 -31.23 16.26
N GLU A 15 -11.50 -31.66 17.13
CA GLU A 15 -10.07 -31.49 16.97
C GLU A 15 -9.56 -32.17 15.68
N LYS A 16 -9.94 -33.45 15.50
CA LYS A 16 -9.56 -34.21 14.31
C LYS A 16 -10.15 -33.61 13.04
N ALA A 17 -11.44 -33.31 13.04
CA ALA A 17 -12.11 -32.71 11.87
C ALA A 17 -11.53 -31.35 11.50
N TYR A 18 -11.19 -30.52 12.51
CA TYR A 18 -10.54 -29.23 12.26
C TYR A 18 -9.12 -29.38 11.74
N LEU A 19 -8.36 -30.34 12.24
CA LEU A 19 -7.01 -30.64 11.75
C LEU A 19 -7.06 -31.12 10.29
N ASP A 20 -7.93 -32.09 9.98
CA ASP A 20 -8.09 -32.63 8.62
C ASP A 20 -8.52 -31.52 7.64
N TYR A 21 -9.49 -30.69 8.04
CA TYR A 21 -9.90 -29.53 7.26
C TYR A 21 -8.77 -28.52 7.07
N SER A 22 -7.99 -28.22 8.11
CA SER A 22 -6.87 -27.29 8.05
C SER A 22 -5.78 -27.81 7.09
N MET A 23 -5.45 -29.09 7.17
CA MET A 23 -4.49 -29.73 6.26
C MET A 23 -4.97 -29.66 4.80
N TYR A 24 -6.26 -29.97 4.56
CA TYR A 24 -6.86 -29.86 3.24
C TYR A 24 -6.78 -28.41 2.69
N VAL A 25 -7.15 -27.40 3.50
CA VAL A 25 -7.11 -25.99 3.07
C VAL A 25 -5.68 -25.53 2.76
N ILE A 26 -4.70 -26.00 3.50
CA ILE A 26 -3.28 -25.65 3.29
C ILE A 26 -2.75 -26.33 2.03
N LEU A 27 -2.89 -27.64 1.92
CA LEU A 27 -2.21 -28.46 0.90
C LEU A 27 -2.96 -28.48 -0.44
N ASP A 28 -4.31 -28.52 -0.40
CA ASP A 28 -5.14 -28.79 -1.57
C ASP A 28 -6.06 -27.64 -2.00
N ARG A 29 -5.89 -26.42 -1.42
CA ARG A 29 -6.74 -25.27 -1.77
C ARG A 29 -5.99 -23.96 -1.91
N ALA A 30 -5.29 -23.49 -0.85
CA ALA A 30 -4.88 -22.11 -0.71
C ALA A 30 -3.47 -21.81 -1.21
N LEU A 31 -2.52 -22.74 -1.02
CA LEU A 31 -1.13 -22.53 -1.34
C LEU A 31 -0.76 -23.05 -2.73
N PRO A 32 0.11 -22.32 -3.48
CA PRO A 32 0.63 -22.77 -4.76
C PRO A 32 1.76 -23.80 -4.56
N HIS A 33 1.92 -24.69 -5.54
CA HIS A 33 3.05 -25.62 -5.58
C HIS A 33 4.25 -25.00 -6.27
N ILE A 34 5.47 -25.23 -5.75
CA ILE A 34 6.71 -24.64 -6.29
C ILE A 34 6.95 -25.00 -7.76
N GLY A 35 6.58 -26.20 -8.20
CA GLY A 35 6.86 -26.72 -9.54
C GLY A 35 6.15 -25.94 -10.64
N ASP A 36 4.84 -25.73 -10.52
CA ASP A 36 4.02 -25.07 -11.55
C ASP A 36 3.44 -23.72 -11.13
N GLY A 37 3.60 -23.33 -9.85
CA GLY A 37 3.11 -22.07 -9.33
C GLY A 37 1.59 -21.96 -9.22
N LEU A 38 0.89 -23.08 -9.33
CA LEU A 38 -0.58 -23.11 -9.39
C LEU A 38 -1.19 -23.67 -8.11
N LYS A 39 -2.36 -23.16 -7.76
CA LYS A 39 -3.28 -23.80 -6.82
C LYS A 39 -3.99 -24.96 -7.51
N PRO A 40 -4.50 -25.95 -6.76
CA PRO A 40 -5.18 -27.11 -7.35
C PRO A 40 -6.30 -26.75 -8.33
N VAL A 41 -7.17 -25.79 -7.99
CA VAL A 41 -8.25 -25.36 -8.89
C VAL A 41 -7.71 -24.77 -10.20
N GLN A 42 -6.64 -23.96 -10.15
CA GLN A 42 -6.01 -23.36 -11.32
C GLN A 42 -5.40 -24.43 -12.22
N ARG A 43 -4.68 -25.39 -11.63
CA ARG A 43 -4.08 -26.53 -12.35
C ARG A 43 -5.14 -27.35 -13.06
N ARG A 44 -6.24 -27.67 -12.38
CA ARG A 44 -7.37 -28.43 -12.94
C ARG A 44 -8.06 -27.69 -14.08
N ILE A 45 -8.20 -26.35 -13.99
CA ILE A 45 -8.74 -25.52 -15.07
C ILE A 45 -7.85 -25.62 -16.31
N ILE A 46 -6.54 -25.38 -16.16
CA ILE A 46 -5.59 -25.40 -17.29
C ILE A 46 -5.50 -26.79 -17.90
N TYR A 47 -5.49 -27.85 -17.08
CA TYR A 47 -5.51 -29.22 -17.54
C TYR A 47 -6.81 -29.56 -18.29
N ALA A 48 -7.97 -29.25 -17.75
CA ALA A 48 -9.25 -29.49 -18.41
C ALA A 48 -9.36 -28.75 -19.75
N MET A 49 -8.88 -27.52 -19.83
CA MET A 49 -8.82 -26.77 -21.10
C MET A 49 -7.90 -27.44 -22.12
N SER A 50 -6.81 -28.04 -21.68
CA SER A 50 -5.90 -28.84 -22.54
C SER A 50 -6.61 -30.08 -23.09
N GLU A 51 -7.30 -30.83 -22.20
CA GLU A 51 -8.08 -32.02 -22.61
C GLU A 51 -9.22 -31.68 -23.58
N LEU A 52 -9.83 -30.50 -23.44
CA LEU A 52 -10.84 -29.99 -24.38
C LEU A 52 -10.25 -29.50 -25.72
N GLY A 53 -8.91 -29.54 -25.89
CA GLY A 53 -8.23 -29.08 -27.09
C GLY A 53 -8.30 -27.55 -27.28
N LEU A 54 -8.45 -26.79 -26.21
CA LEU A 54 -8.54 -25.33 -26.22
C LEU A 54 -7.17 -24.65 -26.26
N SER A 55 -6.30 -25.03 -27.18
CA SER A 55 -5.01 -24.37 -27.39
C SER A 55 -5.18 -22.91 -27.81
N SER A 56 -4.12 -22.11 -27.75
CA SER A 56 -4.14 -20.70 -28.18
C SER A 56 -4.53 -20.48 -29.64
N ALA A 57 -4.36 -21.50 -30.50
CA ALA A 57 -4.79 -21.48 -31.91
C ALA A 57 -6.21 -21.99 -32.10
N ALA A 58 -6.84 -22.58 -31.10
CA ALA A 58 -8.20 -23.11 -31.18
C ALA A 58 -9.25 -21.99 -31.23
N LYS A 59 -10.43 -22.34 -31.71
CA LYS A 59 -11.61 -21.45 -31.61
C LYS A 59 -12.03 -21.32 -30.15
N TYR A 60 -12.48 -20.14 -29.76
CA TYR A 60 -13.07 -19.91 -28.45
C TYR A 60 -14.26 -20.83 -28.19
N LYS A 61 -14.42 -21.23 -26.95
CA LYS A 61 -15.57 -22.02 -26.48
C LYS A 61 -16.21 -21.33 -25.27
N LYS A 62 -17.53 -21.53 -25.10
CA LYS A 62 -18.23 -20.97 -23.93
C LYS A 62 -17.58 -21.39 -22.62
N SER A 63 -17.35 -20.43 -21.74
CA SER A 63 -16.73 -20.67 -20.43
C SER A 63 -17.50 -21.66 -19.58
N ALA A 64 -18.83 -21.67 -19.70
CA ALA A 64 -19.69 -22.64 -19.02
C ALA A 64 -19.36 -24.11 -19.37
N ARG A 65 -18.87 -24.39 -20.57
CA ARG A 65 -18.41 -25.74 -20.94
C ARG A 65 -17.15 -26.12 -20.18
N THR A 66 -16.18 -25.23 -20.16
CA THR A 66 -14.92 -25.46 -19.41
C THR A 66 -15.20 -25.66 -17.94
N VAL A 67 -16.00 -24.79 -17.33
CA VAL A 67 -16.40 -24.89 -15.92
C VAL A 67 -17.10 -26.23 -15.65
N GLY A 68 -18.03 -26.63 -16.52
CA GLY A 68 -18.73 -27.92 -16.40
C GLY A 68 -17.78 -29.13 -16.42
N ASP A 69 -16.80 -29.15 -17.34
CA ASP A 69 -15.79 -30.20 -17.38
C ASP A 69 -14.88 -30.19 -16.13
N VAL A 70 -14.49 -29.01 -15.65
CA VAL A 70 -13.65 -28.87 -14.44
C VAL A 70 -14.36 -29.44 -13.21
N ILE A 71 -15.59 -29.01 -12.94
CA ILE A 71 -16.31 -29.44 -11.74
C ILE A 71 -16.80 -30.89 -11.85
N GLY A 72 -17.16 -31.34 -13.06
CA GLY A 72 -17.65 -32.69 -13.28
C GLY A 72 -16.58 -33.77 -13.29
N LYS A 73 -15.31 -33.40 -13.63
CA LYS A 73 -14.24 -34.40 -13.81
C LYS A 73 -13.13 -34.29 -12.74
N PHE A 74 -12.78 -33.09 -12.29
CA PHE A 74 -11.55 -32.87 -11.52
C PHE A 74 -11.74 -32.11 -10.20
N HIS A 75 -12.70 -31.16 -10.13
CA HIS A 75 -12.79 -30.25 -8.99
C HIS A 75 -14.23 -30.19 -8.42
N PRO A 76 -14.57 -31.06 -7.42
CA PRO A 76 -15.93 -31.21 -6.91
C PRO A 76 -16.33 -30.05 -5.97
N HIS A 77 -16.36 -28.82 -6.51
CA HIS A 77 -16.70 -27.58 -5.80
C HIS A 77 -17.69 -26.76 -6.64
N GLY A 78 -18.17 -25.63 -6.09
CA GLY A 78 -19.13 -24.77 -6.79
C GLY A 78 -18.58 -24.20 -8.10
N ASP A 79 -19.45 -24.10 -9.10
CA ASP A 79 -19.15 -23.56 -10.43
C ASP A 79 -18.68 -22.10 -10.39
N THR A 80 -19.26 -21.30 -9.50
CA THR A 80 -18.88 -19.90 -9.29
C THR A 80 -17.40 -19.79 -8.91
N ALA A 81 -16.92 -20.61 -7.96
CA ALA A 81 -15.53 -20.56 -7.53
C ALA A 81 -14.53 -20.95 -8.64
N ALA A 82 -14.89 -21.96 -9.45
CA ALA A 82 -14.09 -22.36 -10.61
C ALA A 82 -14.09 -21.26 -11.69
N TYR A 83 -15.23 -20.62 -11.94
CA TYR A 83 -15.33 -19.53 -12.91
C TYR A 83 -14.57 -18.28 -12.44
N GLU A 84 -14.70 -17.87 -11.18
CA GLU A 84 -13.92 -16.76 -10.61
C GLU A 84 -12.41 -16.98 -10.72
N ALA A 85 -11.95 -18.21 -10.49
CA ALA A 85 -10.55 -18.56 -10.71
C ALA A 85 -10.13 -18.41 -12.18
N MET A 86 -10.99 -18.81 -13.12
CA MET A 86 -10.76 -18.60 -14.55
C MET A 86 -10.69 -17.11 -14.91
N VAL A 87 -11.59 -16.30 -14.34
CA VAL A 87 -11.61 -14.84 -14.56
C VAL A 87 -10.27 -14.22 -14.15
N LEU A 88 -9.78 -14.51 -12.95
CA LEU A 88 -8.49 -13.99 -12.49
C LEU A 88 -7.32 -14.40 -13.40
N LEU A 89 -7.31 -15.64 -13.91
CA LEU A 89 -6.28 -16.13 -14.81
C LEU A 89 -6.32 -15.48 -16.21
N SER A 90 -7.41 -14.82 -16.57
CA SER A 90 -7.58 -14.13 -17.86
C SER A 90 -7.34 -12.61 -17.77
N GLN A 91 -7.47 -12.01 -16.59
CA GLN A 91 -7.34 -10.56 -16.39
C GLN A 91 -5.89 -10.11 -16.48
N SER A 92 -5.53 -9.35 -17.51
CA SER A 92 -4.18 -8.82 -17.71
C SER A 92 -3.74 -7.79 -16.64
N PHE A 93 -4.68 -7.19 -15.93
CA PHE A 93 -4.43 -6.28 -14.81
C PHE A 93 -4.34 -7.01 -13.45
N SER A 94 -4.72 -8.29 -13.38
CA SER A 94 -4.63 -9.13 -12.17
C SER A 94 -3.48 -10.12 -12.24
N THR A 95 -3.17 -10.64 -13.43
CA THR A 95 -2.16 -11.69 -13.70
C THR A 95 -1.11 -11.13 -14.65
N ARG A 96 0.16 -11.19 -14.29
CA ARG A 96 1.26 -10.59 -15.08
C ARG A 96 1.46 -11.27 -16.44
N TYR A 97 1.30 -12.59 -16.48
CA TYR A 97 1.32 -13.43 -17.69
C TYR A 97 0.05 -14.28 -17.72
N PRO A 98 -1.06 -13.77 -18.29
CA PRO A 98 -2.33 -14.47 -18.30
C PRO A 98 -2.25 -15.87 -18.90
N LEU A 99 -2.94 -16.82 -18.27
CA LEU A 99 -3.00 -18.22 -18.72
C LEU A 99 -4.22 -18.52 -19.60
N ILE A 100 -5.23 -17.67 -19.52
CA ILE A 100 -6.47 -17.80 -20.28
C ILE A 100 -6.62 -16.57 -21.17
N ASP A 101 -6.99 -16.80 -22.42
CA ASP A 101 -7.40 -15.80 -23.39
C ASP A 101 -8.93 -15.81 -23.44
N GLY A 102 -9.52 -14.71 -22.97
CA GLY A 102 -10.98 -14.55 -22.81
C GLY A 102 -11.58 -13.62 -23.84
N GLN A 103 -12.78 -13.95 -24.32
CA GLN A 103 -13.61 -13.10 -25.17
C GLN A 103 -14.92 -12.77 -24.47
N GLY A 104 -15.33 -11.49 -24.50
CA GLY A 104 -16.48 -10.96 -23.77
C GLY A 104 -16.06 -10.15 -22.54
N ASN A 105 -17.00 -9.90 -21.63
CA ASN A 105 -16.70 -9.14 -20.40
C ASN A 105 -16.12 -10.06 -19.31
N TRP A 106 -14.82 -9.92 -19.07
CA TRP A 106 -14.06 -10.59 -18.01
C TRP A 106 -13.68 -9.65 -16.85
N GLY A 107 -14.42 -8.53 -16.69
CA GLY A 107 -14.14 -7.49 -15.71
C GLY A 107 -13.19 -6.42 -16.27
N SER A 108 -13.08 -5.34 -15.55
CA SER A 108 -12.21 -4.19 -15.86
C SER A 108 -11.38 -3.79 -14.65
N ILE A 109 -10.43 -2.87 -14.83
CA ILE A 109 -9.66 -2.28 -13.72
C ILE A 109 -10.59 -1.53 -12.77
N ASP A 110 -11.65 -0.91 -13.28
CA ASP A 110 -12.63 -0.16 -12.49
C ASP A 110 -13.42 -1.06 -11.56
N ASP A 111 -13.88 -2.20 -12.09
CA ASP A 111 -14.60 -3.21 -11.33
C ASP A 111 -14.16 -4.62 -11.74
N PRO A 112 -13.08 -5.14 -11.13
CA PRO A 112 -12.55 -6.47 -11.44
C PRO A 112 -13.55 -7.62 -11.19
N LYS A 113 -14.58 -7.38 -10.39
CA LYS A 113 -15.60 -8.38 -10.03
C LYS A 113 -16.86 -8.29 -10.89
N SER A 114 -17.02 -7.26 -11.70
CA SER A 114 -18.15 -7.08 -12.61
C SER A 114 -17.89 -7.75 -13.97
N PHE A 115 -17.79 -9.06 -13.97
CA PHE A 115 -17.66 -9.87 -15.18
C PHE A 115 -18.99 -10.53 -15.54
N ALA A 116 -19.18 -10.83 -16.83
CA ALA A 116 -20.37 -11.47 -17.32
C ALA A 116 -20.49 -12.93 -16.85
N ALA A 117 -21.71 -13.46 -16.72
CA ALA A 117 -21.91 -14.86 -16.40
C ALA A 117 -21.27 -15.78 -17.45
N MET A 118 -20.78 -16.94 -17.02
CA MET A 118 -20.01 -17.91 -17.83
C MET A 118 -20.71 -18.37 -19.12
N ARG A 119 -22.05 -18.23 -19.23
CA ARG A 119 -22.81 -18.52 -20.45
C ARG A 119 -22.60 -17.48 -21.56
N TYR A 120 -22.15 -16.28 -21.24
CA TYR A 120 -21.89 -15.19 -22.17
C TYR A 120 -20.43 -15.08 -22.59
N THR A 121 -19.49 -15.43 -21.72
CA THR A 121 -18.07 -15.38 -22.00
C THR A 121 -17.59 -16.61 -22.75
N GLU A 122 -16.50 -16.45 -23.49
CA GLU A 122 -15.80 -17.52 -24.20
C GLU A 122 -14.32 -17.49 -23.84
N CYS A 123 -13.66 -18.65 -23.85
CA CYS A 123 -12.28 -18.79 -23.45
C CYS A 123 -11.50 -19.81 -24.30
N ARG A 124 -10.20 -19.66 -24.28
CA ARG A 124 -9.18 -20.60 -24.72
C ARG A 124 -7.91 -20.39 -23.92
N LEU A 125 -6.93 -21.26 -24.02
CA LEU A 125 -5.62 -21.07 -23.40
C LEU A 125 -4.86 -19.94 -24.09
N SER A 126 -4.13 -19.14 -23.32
CA SER A 126 -3.21 -18.12 -23.85
C SER A 126 -1.96 -18.79 -24.48
N PRO A 127 -1.17 -18.05 -25.30
CA PRO A 127 0.11 -18.55 -25.77
C PRO A 127 1.06 -18.93 -24.63
N TYR A 128 1.08 -18.17 -23.54
CA TYR A 128 1.93 -18.42 -22.37
C TYR A 128 1.57 -19.73 -21.64
N ALA A 129 0.30 -20.13 -21.61
CA ALA A 129 -0.12 -21.40 -20.99
C ALA A 129 0.55 -22.64 -21.60
N LYS A 130 1.07 -22.54 -22.86
CA LYS A 130 1.84 -23.60 -23.49
C LYS A 130 3.09 -23.96 -22.68
N SER A 131 3.72 -23.00 -22.00
CA SER A 131 4.87 -23.22 -21.14
C SER A 131 4.60 -24.18 -19.96
N LEU A 132 3.35 -24.38 -19.59
CA LEU A 132 2.92 -25.31 -18.54
C LEU A 132 2.53 -26.71 -19.09
N LEU A 133 2.16 -26.83 -20.38
CA LEU A 133 1.50 -27.99 -20.93
C LEU A 133 2.30 -28.75 -22.00
N GLU A 134 3.27 -28.10 -22.64
CA GLU A 134 3.99 -28.63 -23.82
C GLU A 134 4.66 -29.98 -23.57
N GLU A 135 5.10 -30.24 -22.37
CA GLU A 135 5.81 -31.47 -22.01
C GLU A 135 4.90 -32.51 -21.30
N LEU A 136 3.61 -32.26 -21.17
CA LEU A 136 2.69 -33.08 -20.36
C LEU A 136 2.64 -34.55 -20.81
N GLY A 137 2.63 -34.82 -22.12
CA GLY A 137 2.59 -36.18 -22.68
C GLY A 137 3.94 -36.87 -22.78
N GLN A 138 5.01 -36.36 -22.18
CA GLN A 138 6.39 -36.82 -22.38
C GLN A 138 6.97 -37.49 -21.13
N GLY A 139 6.14 -38.19 -20.34
CA GLY A 139 6.58 -38.90 -19.14
C GLY A 139 7.04 -38.01 -17.98
N THR A 140 6.72 -36.72 -18.00
CA THR A 140 7.22 -35.70 -17.11
C THR A 140 6.45 -35.54 -15.80
N VAL A 141 5.23 -36.05 -15.74
CA VAL A 141 4.30 -35.85 -14.62
C VAL A 141 3.97 -37.14 -13.90
N ASP A 142 3.62 -37.01 -12.63
CA ASP A 142 2.98 -38.08 -11.85
C ASP A 142 1.48 -37.90 -11.94
N TRP A 143 0.80 -38.98 -12.26
CA TRP A 143 -0.65 -39.01 -12.42
C TRP A 143 -1.30 -39.45 -11.11
N ALA A 144 -2.29 -38.72 -10.66
CA ALA A 144 -3.13 -39.06 -9.52
C ALA A 144 -4.57 -39.32 -9.97
N SER A 145 -5.28 -40.15 -9.23
CA SER A 145 -6.72 -40.30 -9.45
C SER A 145 -7.45 -39.02 -9.12
N ASN A 146 -8.45 -38.67 -9.95
CA ASN A 146 -9.38 -37.59 -9.64
C ASN A 146 -10.25 -37.95 -8.42
N PHE A 147 -11.16 -37.08 -8.01
CA PHE A 147 -11.96 -37.23 -6.80
C PHE A 147 -12.86 -38.47 -6.75
N ASP A 148 -13.30 -39.02 -7.90
CA ASP A 148 -14.14 -40.21 -7.98
C ASP A 148 -13.37 -41.49 -8.42
N GLY A 149 -12.07 -41.36 -8.69
CA GLY A 149 -11.20 -42.45 -9.13
C GLY A 149 -11.39 -42.92 -10.56
N THR A 150 -12.21 -42.25 -11.37
CA THR A 150 -12.54 -42.65 -12.75
C THR A 150 -11.55 -42.12 -13.78
N LEU A 151 -10.88 -41.02 -13.49
CA LEU A 151 -9.92 -40.33 -14.37
C LEU A 151 -8.60 -40.06 -13.67
N LEU A 152 -7.58 -39.76 -14.44
CA LEU A 152 -6.29 -39.32 -13.95
C LEU A 152 -6.10 -37.83 -14.19
N GLU A 153 -5.51 -37.15 -13.22
CA GLU A 153 -5.08 -35.77 -13.33
C GLU A 153 -3.59 -35.63 -12.99
N PRO A 154 -2.87 -34.65 -13.57
CA PRO A 154 -1.46 -34.43 -13.23
C PRO A 154 -1.35 -33.84 -11.83
N SER A 155 -0.51 -34.42 -10.99
CA SER A 155 -0.24 -33.91 -9.64
C SER A 155 0.35 -32.49 -9.68
N VAL A 156 1.28 -32.24 -10.62
CA VAL A 156 1.91 -30.95 -10.88
C VAL A 156 2.19 -30.86 -12.39
N LEU A 157 1.95 -29.71 -13.00
CA LEU A 157 2.24 -29.50 -14.42
C LEU A 157 3.75 -29.34 -14.67
N PRO A 158 4.28 -29.77 -15.83
CA PRO A 158 5.73 -29.73 -16.13
C PRO A 158 6.17 -28.34 -16.58
N ALA A 159 6.02 -27.34 -15.73
CA ALA A 159 6.30 -25.94 -16.06
C ALA A 159 7.74 -25.74 -16.56
N ARG A 160 7.86 -25.10 -17.73
CA ARG A 160 9.14 -24.75 -18.36
C ARG A 160 9.75 -23.49 -17.79
N LEU A 161 8.94 -22.63 -17.18
CA LEU A 161 9.29 -21.37 -16.55
C LEU A 161 8.83 -21.35 -15.09
N PRO A 162 9.47 -20.60 -14.19
CA PRO A 162 9.11 -20.54 -12.77
C PRO A 162 7.85 -19.69 -12.55
N ASN A 163 6.70 -20.20 -13.00
CA ASN A 163 5.42 -19.52 -13.04
C ASN A 163 4.98 -18.94 -11.67
N LEU A 164 5.42 -19.57 -10.57
CA LEU A 164 5.19 -19.05 -9.22
C LEU A 164 5.69 -17.63 -9.03
N LEU A 165 6.90 -17.33 -9.50
CA LEU A 165 7.46 -15.98 -9.41
C LEU A 165 6.94 -15.07 -10.52
N LEU A 166 6.66 -15.62 -11.71
CA LEU A 166 6.20 -14.82 -12.85
C LEU A 166 4.80 -14.25 -12.64
N ASN A 167 3.87 -15.05 -12.12
CA ASN A 167 2.49 -14.62 -11.87
C ASN A 167 2.18 -14.31 -10.40
N GLY A 168 3.07 -14.72 -9.49
CA GLY A 168 2.79 -14.61 -8.08
C GLY A 168 1.64 -15.53 -7.64
N ALA A 169 1.27 -15.43 -6.37
CA ALA A 169 0.10 -16.10 -5.83
C ALA A 169 -0.37 -15.41 -4.55
N THR A 170 -1.67 -15.30 -4.36
CA THR A 170 -2.29 -14.85 -3.10
C THR A 170 -3.24 -15.92 -2.59
N GLY A 171 -3.25 -16.17 -1.28
CA GLY A 171 -4.15 -17.17 -0.70
C GLY A 171 -4.16 -17.12 0.82
N ILE A 172 -5.33 -17.41 1.40
CA ILE A 172 -5.53 -17.44 2.84
C ILE A 172 -5.86 -18.88 3.22
N ALA A 173 -5.01 -19.48 4.04
CA ALA A 173 -5.20 -20.80 4.62
C ALA A 173 -5.46 -20.70 6.13
N VAL A 174 -5.66 -21.83 6.79
CA VAL A 174 -5.78 -21.87 8.25
C VAL A 174 -4.40 -21.71 8.89
N GLY A 175 -4.22 -20.67 9.67
CA GLY A 175 -2.97 -20.37 10.38
C GLY A 175 -1.84 -19.82 9.51
N MET A 176 -2.02 -19.72 8.19
CA MET A 176 -1.02 -19.12 7.29
C MET A 176 -1.65 -18.48 6.06
N ALA A 177 -0.92 -17.57 5.43
CA ALA A 177 -1.29 -16.94 4.16
C ALA A 177 -0.10 -16.95 3.21
N THR A 178 -0.37 -16.83 1.92
CA THR A 178 0.62 -16.60 0.87
C THR A 178 0.29 -15.32 0.12
N ASP A 179 1.30 -14.48 -0.09
CA ASP A 179 1.24 -13.27 -0.90
C ASP A 179 2.58 -13.14 -1.63
N ILE A 180 2.71 -13.84 -2.74
CA ILE A 180 3.92 -13.84 -3.58
C ILE A 180 3.70 -12.84 -4.71
N PRO A 181 4.49 -11.76 -4.80
CA PRO A 181 4.37 -10.80 -5.87
C PRO A 181 4.87 -11.38 -7.21
N PRO A 182 4.30 -10.92 -8.34
CA PRO A 182 4.80 -11.28 -9.67
C PRO A 182 6.14 -10.58 -9.98
N HIS A 183 6.90 -11.14 -10.93
CA HIS A 183 8.21 -10.66 -11.36
C HIS A 183 8.36 -10.68 -12.89
N ASN A 184 9.28 -9.88 -13.40
CA ASN A 184 9.59 -9.86 -14.83
C ASN A 184 10.25 -11.16 -15.30
N LEU A 185 9.79 -11.69 -16.42
CA LEU A 185 10.23 -12.97 -16.96
C LEU A 185 11.72 -12.98 -17.31
N ASN A 186 12.20 -11.94 -18.00
CA ASN A 186 13.59 -11.85 -18.42
C ASN A 186 14.53 -11.81 -17.20
N GLU A 187 14.17 -11.07 -16.16
CA GLU A 187 14.95 -10.99 -14.92
C GLU A 187 15.00 -12.32 -14.19
N VAL A 188 13.85 -13.00 -14.06
CA VAL A 188 13.76 -14.31 -13.38
C VAL A 188 14.53 -15.39 -14.14
N VAL A 189 14.43 -15.41 -15.47
CA VAL A 189 15.21 -16.35 -16.30
C VAL A 189 16.72 -16.09 -16.18
N ASN A 190 17.14 -14.83 -16.22
CA ASN A 190 18.55 -14.47 -16.04
C ASN A 190 19.07 -14.87 -14.66
N ALA A 191 18.25 -14.74 -13.61
CA ALA A 191 18.60 -15.20 -12.26
C ALA A 191 18.71 -16.75 -12.21
N CYS A 192 17.81 -17.49 -12.85
CA CYS A 192 17.89 -18.94 -12.99
C CYS A 192 19.20 -19.36 -13.68
N ILE A 193 19.58 -18.71 -14.77
CA ILE A 193 20.83 -18.96 -15.50
C ILE A 193 22.04 -18.68 -14.60
N LYS A 194 22.01 -17.56 -13.86
CA LYS A 194 23.08 -17.21 -12.91
C LYS A 194 23.25 -18.29 -11.83
N ILE A 195 22.16 -18.82 -11.25
CA ILE A 195 22.21 -19.90 -10.26
C ILE A 195 22.77 -21.22 -10.87
N LEU A 196 22.41 -21.54 -12.12
CA LEU A 196 22.96 -22.73 -12.81
C LEU A 196 24.44 -22.60 -13.04
N ASP A 197 24.96 -21.40 -13.33
CA ASP A 197 26.39 -21.15 -13.53
C ASP A 197 27.14 -21.07 -12.19
N GLU A 198 26.58 -20.37 -11.23
CA GLU A 198 27.17 -20.10 -9.92
C GLU A 198 26.21 -20.51 -8.78
N PRO A 199 26.19 -21.79 -8.38
CA PRO A 199 25.24 -22.28 -7.35
C PRO A 199 25.41 -21.63 -5.96
N LYS A 200 26.56 -20.96 -5.73
CA LYS A 200 26.86 -20.24 -4.47
C LYS A 200 26.47 -18.76 -4.51
N VAL A 201 25.91 -18.25 -5.62
CA VAL A 201 25.46 -16.85 -5.75
C VAL A 201 24.67 -16.40 -4.53
N THR A 202 24.90 -15.18 -4.05
CA THR A 202 24.20 -14.61 -2.89
C THR A 202 22.85 -13.99 -3.29
N VAL A 203 21.97 -13.71 -2.31
CA VAL A 203 20.72 -12.99 -2.56
C VAL A 203 20.99 -11.57 -3.05
N GLU A 204 22.05 -10.93 -2.57
CA GLU A 204 22.46 -9.58 -2.99
C GLU A 204 22.90 -9.54 -4.46
N GLU A 205 23.57 -10.58 -4.94
CA GLU A 205 23.93 -10.70 -6.37
C GLU A 205 22.70 -10.97 -7.23
N LEU A 206 21.75 -11.76 -6.73
CA LEU A 206 20.46 -11.99 -7.40
C LEU A 206 19.61 -10.73 -7.45
N TYR A 207 19.66 -9.89 -6.40
CA TYR A 207 18.97 -8.60 -6.38
C TYR A 207 19.40 -7.67 -7.53
N LYS A 208 20.67 -7.73 -7.98
CA LYS A 208 21.13 -6.95 -9.13
C LYS A 208 20.47 -7.38 -10.45
N ILE A 209 19.92 -8.60 -10.50
CA ILE A 209 19.26 -9.17 -11.67
C ILE A 209 17.74 -9.03 -11.55
N ILE A 210 17.19 -9.26 -10.35
CA ILE A 210 15.78 -9.10 -10.01
C ILE A 210 15.70 -7.96 -8.97
N PRO A 211 15.63 -6.69 -9.38
CA PRO A 211 15.70 -5.57 -8.45
C PRO A 211 14.43 -5.38 -7.62
N GLY A 212 13.34 -6.06 -7.97
CA GLY A 212 12.06 -6.00 -7.28
C GLY A 212 10.95 -6.73 -8.02
N PRO A 213 9.76 -6.82 -7.45
CA PRO A 213 8.56 -7.31 -8.12
C PRO A 213 8.25 -6.52 -9.40
N ASP A 214 7.43 -7.12 -10.28
CA ASP A 214 6.96 -6.49 -11.51
C ASP A 214 5.46 -6.75 -11.66
N PHE A 215 4.65 -5.80 -11.22
CA PHE A 215 3.20 -5.94 -11.19
C PHE A 215 2.57 -5.75 -12.57
N PRO A 216 1.36 -6.30 -12.81
CA PRO A 216 0.64 -6.10 -14.09
C PRO A 216 0.34 -4.63 -14.38
N THR A 217 0.21 -3.79 -13.36
CA THR A 217 -0.02 -2.36 -13.49
C THR A 217 1.30 -1.61 -13.64
N LYS A 218 1.26 -0.42 -14.27
CA LYS A 218 2.45 0.42 -14.49
C LYS A 218 2.77 1.36 -13.32
N ALA A 219 2.24 1.07 -12.12
CA ALA A 219 2.53 1.85 -10.92
C ALA A 219 3.99 1.73 -10.49
N GLU A 220 4.53 2.77 -9.89
CA GLU A 220 5.90 2.82 -9.39
C GLU A 220 6.06 2.01 -8.11
N ILE A 221 7.21 1.34 -7.96
CA ILE A 221 7.67 0.77 -6.68
C ILE A 221 8.59 1.79 -6.03
N ILE A 222 8.20 2.25 -4.83
CA ILE A 222 8.92 3.28 -4.08
C ILE A 222 9.59 2.75 -2.80
N SER A 223 9.59 1.43 -2.61
CA SER A 223 10.36 0.79 -1.54
C SER A 223 11.85 1.01 -1.75
N THR A 224 12.58 1.22 -0.66
CA THR A 224 14.03 1.38 -0.69
C THR A 224 14.74 0.09 -1.10
N VAL A 225 15.96 0.23 -1.57
CA VAL A 225 16.82 -0.92 -1.95
C VAL A 225 16.99 -1.89 -0.79
N ASP A 226 17.14 -1.38 0.43
CA ASP A 226 17.36 -2.22 1.61
C ASP A 226 16.07 -2.96 2.03
N GLU A 227 14.90 -2.32 1.95
CA GLU A 227 13.60 -2.97 2.17
C GLU A 227 13.39 -4.13 1.18
N LEU A 228 13.66 -3.92 -0.12
CA LEU A 228 13.50 -4.96 -1.14
C LEU A 228 14.47 -6.12 -0.94
N LYS A 229 15.73 -5.85 -0.56
CA LYS A 229 16.70 -6.90 -0.21
C LYS A 229 16.26 -7.71 1.00
N GLU A 230 15.77 -7.06 2.06
CA GLU A 230 15.27 -7.72 3.25
C GLU A 230 14.08 -8.65 2.92
N ILE A 231 13.15 -8.19 2.08
CA ILE A 231 12.04 -9.01 1.57
C ILE A 231 12.58 -10.27 0.86
N TYR A 232 13.56 -10.12 -0.01
CA TYR A 232 14.12 -11.25 -0.76
C TYR A 232 14.95 -12.19 0.11
N GLN A 233 15.55 -11.72 1.19
CA GLN A 233 16.28 -12.55 2.16
C GLN A 233 15.37 -13.30 3.11
N SER A 234 14.29 -12.65 3.59
CA SER A 234 13.39 -13.23 4.57
C SER A 234 12.18 -13.95 3.98
N GLY A 235 11.81 -13.65 2.74
CA GLY A 235 10.56 -14.07 2.11
C GLY A 235 9.33 -13.38 2.70
N ARG A 236 9.49 -12.30 3.48
CA ARG A 236 8.42 -11.54 4.15
C ARG A 236 8.69 -10.05 4.10
N GLY A 237 7.63 -9.25 4.10
CA GLY A 237 7.74 -7.81 4.15
C GLY A 237 6.57 -7.09 3.49
N SER A 238 6.83 -5.89 3.01
CA SER A 238 5.83 -5.06 2.34
C SER A 238 6.47 -4.21 1.25
N VAL A 239 5.92 -4.25 0.05
CA VAL A 239 6.36 -3.43 -1.09
C VAL A 239 5.45 -2.22 -1.20
N ARG A 240 6.01 -1.02 -1.18
CA ARG A 240 5.28 0.23 -1.35
C ARG A 240 5.13 0.55 -2.83
N MET A 241 3.89 0.74 -3.28
CA MET A 241 3.54 1.11 -4.65
C MET A 241 2.88 2.49 -4.65
N ARG A 242 3.14 3.26 -5.69
CA ARG A 242 2.56 4.60 -5.91
C ARG A 242 2.07 4.74 -7.34
N SER A 243 0.91 5.36 -7.51
CA SER A 243 0.36 5.73 -8.81
C SER A 243 1.28 6.67 -9.58
N THR A 244 1.27 6.54 -10.89
CA THR A 244 1.91 7.51 -11.80
C THR A 244 0.88 8.55 -12.25
N TYR A 245 1.33 9.77 -12.49
CA TYR A 245 0.50 10.83 -13.02
C TYR A 245 1.29 11.73 -13.97
N ALA A 246 0.57 12.42 -14.83
CA ALA A 246 1.09 13.47 -15.72
C ALA A 246 0.26 14.75 -15.55
N ILE A 247 0.82 15.88 -15.97
CA ILE A 247 0.09 17.14 -16.02
C ILE A 247 -0.19 17.43 -17.49
N GLU A 248 -1.47 17.41 -17.87
CA GLU A 248 -1.94 17.65 -19.22
C GLU A 248 -2.91 18.84 -19.22
N ASN A 249 -2.63 19.86 -20.03
CA ASN A 249 -3.45 21.07 -20.16
C ASN A 249 -3.81 21.76 -18.82
N GLY A 250 -2.99 21.57 -17.80
CA GLY A 250 -3.23 22.11 -16.46
C GLY A 250 -4.05 21.20 -15.54
N GLU A 251 -4.55 20.07 -16.00
CA GLU A 251 -5.21 19.02 -15.25
C GLU A 251 -4.22 17.98 -14.77
N ILE A 252 -4.54 17.25 -13.67
CA ILE A 252 -3.76 16.13 -13.18
C ILE A 252 -4.39 14.86 -13.74
N VAL A 253 -3.62 14.08 -14.49
CA VAL A 253 -4.05 12.83 -15.11
C VAL A 253 -3.31 11.68 -14.47
N ILE A 254 -4.03 10.82 -13.73
CA ILE A 254 -3.47 9.59 -13.15
C ILE A 254 -3.47 8.53 -14.25
N THR A 255 -2.29 7.95 -14.52
CA THR A 255 -2.05 7.06 -15.65
C THR A 255 -1.82 5.60 -15.25
N ALA A 256 -1.57 5.31 -13.97
CA ALA A 256 -1.49 3.95 -13.45
C ALA A 256 -1.85 3.90 -11.97
N LEU A 257 -2.43 2.79 -11.53
CA LEU A 257 -2.82 2.56 -10.13
C LEU A 257 -1.99 1.43 -9.51
N PRO A 258 -1.80 1.43 -8.18
CA PRO A 258 -1.20 0.31 -7.47
C PRO A 258 -1.96 -0.99 -7.74
N HIS A 259 -1.24 -2.11 -7.78
CA HIS A 259 -1.85 -3.42 -8.00
C HIS A 259 -2.97 -3.71 -6.99
N GLN A 260 -4.05 -4.33 -7.43
CA GLN A 260 -5.26 -4.61 -6.65
C GLN A 260 -5.97 -3.34 -6.14
N THR A 261 -5.95 -2.27 -6.92
CA THR A 261 -6.71 -1.05 -6.64
C THR A 261 -7.58 -0.72 -7.85
N SER A 262 -8.88 -0.46 -7.62
CA SER A 262 -9.81 -0.09 -8.69
C SER A 262 -9.92 1.42 -8.83
N SER A 263 -10.16 1.89 -10.05
CA SER A 263 -10.38 3.30 -10.38
C SER A 263 -11.58 3.87 -9.61
N SER A 264 -12.69 3.14 -9.59
CA SER A 264 -13.92 3.54 -8.87
C SER A 264 -13.66 3.81 -7.38
N LYS A 265 -12.86 2.96 -6.71
CA LYS A 265 -12.53 3.14 -5.30
C LYS A 265 -11.68 4.41 -5.07
N ILE A 266 -10.74 4.70 -5.96
CA ILE A 266 -9.93 5.91 -5.88
C ILE A 266 -10.79 7.16 -6.05
N LEU A 267 -11.66 7.18 -7.07
CA LEU A 267 -12.58 8.29 -7.30
C LEU A 267 -13.51 8.52 -6.11
N GLU A 268 -14.05 7.46 -5.51
CA GLU A 268 -14.84 7.54 -4.28
C GLU A 268 -14.06 8.16 -3.12
N GLN A 269 -12.81 7.71 -2.89
CA GLN A 269 -11.96 8.25 -1.82
C GLN A 269 -11.66 9.74 -2.02
N ILE A 270 -11.43 10.19 -3.27
CA ILE A 270 -11.16 11.58 -3.59
C ILE A 270 -12.46 12.40 -3.47
N ALA A 271 -13.58 11.91 -3.98
CA ALA A 271 -14.87 12.57 -3.91
C ALA A 271 -15.31 12.81 -2.44
N LEU A 272 -15.12 11.82 -1.56
CA LEU A 272 -15.37 11.97 -0.12
C LEU A 272 -14.54 13.10 0.53
N GLN A 273 -13.30 13.31 0.06
CA GLN A 273 -12.48 14.43 0.53
C GLN A 273 -12.94 15.78 -0.03
N MET A 274 -13.40 15.81 -1.28
CA MET A 274 -13.98 17.02 -1.89
C MET A 274 -15.26 17.43 -1.18
N ASP A 275 -16.19 16.52 -0.94
CA ASP A 275 -17.43 16.74 -0.20
C ASP A 275 -17.17 17.20 1.24
N GLY A 276 -16.17 16.59 1.88
CA GLY A 276 -15.67 16.98 3.19
C GLY A 276 -14.89 18.30 3.22
N LYS A 277 -14.77 19.02 2.07
CA LYS A 277 -14.01 20.26 1.91
C LYS A 277 -12.54 20.16 2.27
N LYS A 278 -11.97 18.96 2.24
CA LYS A 278 -10.54 18.71 2.47
C LYS A 278 -9.69 18.94 1.22
N LEU A 279 -10.33 19.01 0.05
CA LEU A 279 -9.71 19.28 -1.26
C LEU A 279 -10.36 20.44 -2.00
N PRO A 280 -10.42 21.65 -1.42
CA PRO A 280 -11.11 22.79 -2.02
C PRO A 280 -10.47 23.33 -3.29
N MET A 281 -9.28 22.86 -3.63
CA MET A 281 -8.54 23.21 -4.83
C MET A 281 -8.90 22.33 -6.05
N ILE A 282 -9.59 21.20 -5.86
CA ILE A 282 -10.10 20.34 -6.94
C ILE A 282 -11.60 20.62 -7.10
N VAL A 283 -12.03 20.82 -8.34
CA VAL A 283 -13.43 21.19 -8.66
C VAL A 283 -14.19 20.07 -9.35
N ASP A 284 -13.50 19.17 -10.03
CA ASP A 284 -14.13 18.08 -10.77
C ASP A 284 -13.24 16.84 -10.85
N LEU A 285 -13.87 15.67 -10.98
CA LEU A 285 -13.25 14.36 -11.17
C LEU A 285 -13.89 13.69 -12.37
N ARG A 286 -13.08 13.14 -13.28
CA ARG A 286 -13.56 12.41 -14.45
C ARG A 286 -12.81 11.10 -14.61
N ASP A 287 -13.52 10.06 -15.02
CA ASP A 287 -12.93 8.83 -15.52
C ASP A 287 -12.98 8.89 -17.06
N GLU A 288 -11.81 8.98 -17.67
CA GLU A 288 -11.63 9.00 -19.12
C GLU A 288 -10.90 7.73 -19.60
N SER A 289 -10.94 6.66 -18.79
CA SER A 289 -10.30 5.39 -19.13
C SER A 289 -10.98 4.74 -20.35
N ASP A 290 -10.16 4.20 -21.26
CA ASP A 290 -10.61 3.49 -22.47
C ASP A 290 -9.71 2.27 -22.76
N GLU A 291 -9.87 1.61 -23.91
CA GLU A 291 -9.05 0.46 -24.30
C GLU A 291 -7.57 0.84 -24.52
N GLU A 292 -7.28 2.03 -25.03
CA GLU A 292 -5.91 2.50 -25.28
C GLU A 292 -5.24 2.99 -23.99
N ASN A 293 -6.04 3.61 -23.09
CA ASN A 293 -5.62 4.16 -21.81
C ASN A 293 -6.45 3.50 -20.68
N PRO A 294 -6.13 2.28 -20.26
CA PRO A 294 -6.93 1.53 -19.29
C PRO A 294 -7.04 2.19 -17.91
N THR A 295 -6.20 3.18 -17.64
CA THR A 295 -6.27 4.04 -16.46
C THR A 295 -6.03 5.47 -16.89
N ARG A 296 -7.09 6.29 -16.86
CA ARG A 296 -7.03 7.72 -17.14
C ARG A 296 -8.02 8.46 -16.25
N LEU A 297 -7.58 8.76 -15.01
CA LEU A 297 -8.41 9.49 -14.06
C LEU A 297 -7.96 10.95 -14.05
N VAL A 298 -8.88 11.86 -14.36
CA VAL A 298 -8.60 13.28 -14.51
C VAL A 298 -9.12 14.05 -13.30
N LEU A 299 -8.23 14.79 -12.64
CA LEU A 299 -8.56 15.72 -11.56
C LEU A 299 -8.41 17.14 -12.08
N VAL A 300 -9.48 17.92 -11.98
CA VAL A 300 -9.53 19.30 -12.48
C VAL A 300 -9.24 20.28 -11.35
N PRO A 301 -8.08 20.96 -11.35
CA PRO A 301 -7.80 22.01 -10.37
C PRO A 301 -8.65 23.25 -10.60
N LYS A 302 -9.01 23.97 -9.54
CA LYS A 302 -9.77 25.23 -9.58
C LYS A 302 -9.09 26.33 -10.37
N SER A 303 -7.76 26.31 -10.46
CA SER A 303 -6.95 27.23 -11.27
C SER A 303 -5.59 26.65 -11.55
N ASN A 304 -4.92 27.18 -12.60
CA ASN A 304 -3.55 26.77 -12.94
C ASN A 304 -2.50 27.14 -11.88
N ARG A 305 -2.84 27.96 -10.89
CA ARG A 305 -1.96 28.34 -9.76
C ARG A 305 -1.91 27.31 -8.64
N VAL A 306 -2.78 26.31 -8.68
CA VAL A 306 -2.78 25.22 -7.71
C VAL A 306 -1.47 24.45 -7.84
N ASP A 307 -0.80 24.22 -6.72
CA ASP A 307 0.36 23.34 -6.64
C ASP A 307 -0.10 21.88 -6.78
N LYS A 308 0.11 21.33 -7.98
CA LYS A 308 -0.38 20.00 -8.35
C LYS A 308 0.43 18.89 -7.65
N ASP A 309 1.72 19.12 -7.41
CA ASP A 309 2.58 18.16 -6.75
C ASP A 309 2.23 18.07 -5.25
N ALA A 310 1.90 19.19 -4.63
CA ALA A 310 1.40 19.21 -3.26
C ALA A 310 0.03 18.50 -3.14
N VAL A 311 -0.88 18.69 -4.12
CA VAL A 311 -2.15 17.94 -4.18
C VAL A 311 -1.91 16.45 -4.28
N MET A 312 -1.03 16.02 -5.17
CA MET A 312 -0.71 14.60 -5.34
C MET A 312 -0.03 14.00 -4.11
N ASN A 313 0.85 14.74 -3.46
CA ASN A 313 1.46 14.32 -2.19
C ASN A 313 0.40 14.06 -1.10
N HIS A 314 -0.56 14.98 -0.96
CA HIS A 314 -1.69 14.78 -0.04
C HIS A 314 -2.51 13.54 -0.40
N LEU A 315 -2.84 13.36 -1.68
CA LEU A 315 -3.60 12.21 -2.15
C LEU A 315 -2.85 10.89 -1.95
N PHE A 316 -1.54 10.85 -2.14
CA PHE A 316 -0.71 9.69 -1.83
C PHE A 316 -0.73 9.33 -0.34
N ALA A 317 -0.75 10.33 0.53
CA ALA A 317 -0.80 10.10 1.98
C ALA A 317 -2.20 9.69 2.49
N THR A 318 -3.27 10.00 1.76
CA THR A 318 -4.65 9.90 2.26
C THR A 318 -5.56 8.97 1.48
N THR A 319 -5.08 8.39 0.37
CA THR A 319 -5.84 7.48 -0.49
C THR A 319 -5.02 6.26 -0.89
N ASP A 320 -5.67 5.28 -1.53
CA ASP A 320 -5.02 4.10 -2.08
C ASP A 320 -4.18 4.38 -3.35
N LEU A 321 -3.97 5.65 -3.74
CA LEU A 321 -3.00 6.04 -4.78
C LEU A 321 -1.56 5.70 -4.37
N GLN A 322 -1.29 5.56 -3.09
CA GLN A 322 -0.11 4.90 -2.56
C GLN A 322 -0.54 3.77 -1.63
N LYS A 323 -0.06 2.56 -1.89
CA LYS A 323 -0.51 1.37 -1.19
C LYS A 323 0.64 0.42 -0.91
N ASN A 324 0.54 -0.28 0.21
CA ASN A 324 1.47 -1.34 0.58
C ASN A 324 0.95 -2.70 0.09
N TYR A 325 1.77 -3.44 -0.64
CA TYR A 325 1.55 -4.84 -0.99
C TYR A 325 2.30 -5.72 0.01
N ARG A 326 1.58 -6.51 0.77
CA ARG A 326 2.17 -7.46 1.71
C ARG A 326 2.88 -8.57 0.95
N VAL A 327 4.08 -8.95 1.37
CA VAL A 327 4.82 -10.08 0.83
C VAL A 327 4.93 -11.18 1.88
N ASN A 328 4.57 -12.40 1.50
CA ASN A 328 4.71 -13.60 2.31
C ASN A 328 4.89 -14.80 1.37
N MET A 329 6.13 -15.23 1.17
CA MET A 329 6.51 -16.25 0.20
C MET A 329 6.30 -17.67 0.76
N ASN A 330 5.08 -17.97 1.20
CA ASN A 330 4.66 -19.30 1.62
C ASN A 330 4.20 -20.12 0.41
N LEU A 331 4.72 -21.32 0.27
CA LEU A 331 4.43 -22.21 -0.86
C LEU A 331 4.54 -23.67 -0.43
N ILE A 332 4.00 -24.58 -1.24
CA ILE A 332 4.22 -26.02 -1.10
C ILE A 332 5.51 -26.37 -1.84
N GLY A 333 6.51 -26.82 -1.08
CA GLY A 333 7.79 -27.25 -1.64
C GLY A 333 7.73 -28.63 -2.32
N LEU A 334 8.84 -29.06 -2.94
CA LEU A 334 8.94 -30.39 -3.56
C LEU A 334 8.78 -31.55 -2.55
N ASN A 335 8.98 -31.26 -1.28
CA ASN A 335 8.76 -32.22 -0.18
C ASN A 335 7.29 -32.32 0.28
N GLY A 336 6.36 -31.65 -0.41
CA GLY A 336 4.93 -31.60 -0.08
C GLY A 336 4.59 -30.80 1.18
N LYS A 337 5.50 -30.03 1.76
CA LYS A 337 5.28 -29.27 3.00
C LYS A 337 5.17 -27.79 2.74
N PRO A 338 4.27 -27.07 3.44
CA PRO A 338 4.19 -25.61 3.39
C PRO A 338 5.41 -24.99 4.08
N GLN A 339 6.02 -24.00 3.44
CA GLN A 339 7.24 -23.35 3.94
C GLN A 339 7.35 -21.93 3.39
N THR A 340 7.87 -20.99 4.23
CA THR A 340 8.34 -19.68 3.75
C THR A 340 9.75 -19.87 3.16
N ARG A 341 10.02 -19.26 2.02
CA ARG A 341 11.31 -19.33 1.31
C ARG A 341 11.83 -17.95 0.94
N ASP A 342 13.14 -17.77 0.99
CA ASP A 342 13.81 -16.65 0.34
C ASP A 342 13.81 -16.85 -1.20
N ILE A 343 14.07 -15.78 -1.96
CA ILE A 343 14.01 -15.83 -3.43
C ILE A 343 15.00 -16.82 -4.02
N LYS A 344 16.21 -16.95 -3.46
CA LYS A 344 17.23 -17.89 -3.92
C LYS A 344 16.79 -19.33 -3.72
N LEU A 345 16.19 -19.65 -2.58
CA LEU A 345 15.67 -20.99 -2.30
C LEU A 345 14.52 -21.33 -3.23
N VAL A 346 13.60 -20.39 -3.50
CA VAL A 346 12.53 -20.59 -4.48
C VAL A 346 13.09 -20.93 -5.86
N LEU A 347 14.01 -20.13 -6.37
CA LEU A 347 14.62 -20.37 -7.69
C LEU A 347 15.41 -21.67 -7.73
N LYS A 348 16.18 -21.99 -6.69
CA LYS A 348 16.97 -23.22 -6.61
C LYS A 348 16.09 -24.47 -6.54
N GLU A 349 15.01 -24.42 -5.76
CA GLU A 349 14.08 -25.56 -5.64
C GLU A 349 13.30 -25.75 -6.94
N TRP A 350 12.87 -24.69 -7.60
CA TRP A 350 12.28 -24.75 -8.92
C TRP A 350 13.26 -25.31 -9.98
N LEU A 351 14.52 -24.90 -9.97
CA LEU A 351 15.54 -25.46 -10.88
C LEU A 351 15.80 -26.96 -10.64
N ASN A 352 15.67 -27.43 -9.40
CA ASN A 352 15.71 -28.85 -9.09
C ASN A 352 14.51 -29.58 -9.72
N PHE A 353 13.30 -29.03 -9.56
CA PHE A 353 12.10 -29.54 -10.25
C PHE A 353 12.29 -29.58 -11.77
N ARG A 354 12.74 -28.47 -12.37
CA ARG A 354 12.98 -28.40 -13.82
C ARG A 354 14.03 -29.42 -14.29
N SER A 355 15.09 -29.59 -13.53
CA SER A 355 16.13 -30.59 -13.85
C SER A 355 15.57 -32.02 -13.83
N GLN A 356 14.73 -32.35 -12.85
CA GLN A 356 14.07 -33.66 -12.79
C GLN A 356 13.08 -33.84 -13.96
N THR A 357 12.28 -32.82 -14.26
CA THR A 357 11.33 -32.86 -15.38
C THR A 357 12.02 -33.07 -16.72
N VAL A 358 13.12 -32.34 -17.01
CA VAL A 358 13.90 -32.51 -18.25
C VAL A 358 14.55 -33.88 -18.29
N THR A 359 15.08 -34.35 -17.18
CA THR A 359 15.69 -35.73 -17.12
C THR A 359 14.61 -36.77 -17.45
N ARG A 360 13.43 -36.72 -16.87
CA ARG A 360 12.28 -37.62 -17.15
C ARG A 360 11.89 -37.54 -18.62
N ARG A 361 11.76 -36.35 -19.19
CA ARG A 361 11.44 -36.15 -20.61
C ARG A 361 12.46 -36.79 -21.52
N LEU A 362 13.75 -36.56 -21.27
CA LEU A 362 14.85 -37.16 -22.09
C LEU A 362 14.90 -38.67 -21.92
N GLN A 363 14.68 -39.20 -20.71
CA GLN A 363 14.64 -40.63 -20.48
C GLN A 363 13.47 -41.29 -21.23
N HIS A 364 12.27 -40.72 -21.11
CA HIS A 364 11.07 -41.17 -21.83
C HIS A 364 11.31 -41.19 -23.35
N ARG A 365 11.97 -40.16 -23.88
CA ARG A 365 12.33 -40.11 -25.30
C ARG A 365 13.40 -41.17 -25.66
N LEU A 366 14.41 -41.39 -24.82
CA LEU A 366 15.42 -42.39 -24.99
C LEU A 366 14.81 -43.79 -25.00
N ASP A 367 13.92 -44.08 -24.04
CA ASP A 367 13.24 -45.38 -23.98
C ASP A 367 12.44 -45.63 -25.26
N TRP A 368 11.69 -44.67 -25.75
CA TRP A 368 10.97 -44.76 -27.01
C TRP A 368 11.94 -44.97 -28.20
N VAL A 369 13.07 -44.27 -28.26
CA VAL A 369 14.10 -44.43 -29.32
C VAL A 369 14.68 -45.83 -29.29
N LEU A 370 15.00 -46.37 -28.12
CA LEU A 370 15.52 -47.71 -27.94
C LEU A 370 14.51 -48.77 -28.38
N ASP A 371 13.26 -48.65 -27.98
CA ASP A 371 12.19 -49.55 -28.40
C ASP A 371 12.02 -49.53 -29.92
N ARG A 372 12.04 -48.32 -30.51
CA ARG A 372 11.91 -48.18 -31.96
C ARG A 372 13.12 -48.77 -32.72
N LEU A 373 14.33 -48.49 -32.26
CA LEU A 373 15.57 -49.08 -32.82
C LEU A 373 15.53 -50.62 -32.76
N HIS A 374 15.09 -51.17 -31.62
CA HIS A 374 14.92 -52.60 -31.45
C HIS A 374 13.99 -53.23 -32.50
N ILE A 375 12.88 -52.55 -32.78
CA ILE A 375 11.94 -52.97 -33.83
C ILE A 375 12.59 -52.87 -35.22
N LEU A 376 13.29 -51.76 -35.51
CA LEU A 376 13.95 -51.53 -36.80
C LEU A 376 15.04 -52.55 -37.06
N ASP A 377 15.80 -52.95 -36.05
CA ASP A 377 16.83 -54.02 -36.15
C ASP A 377 16.20 -55.35 -36.60
N GLY A 378 15.05 -55.70 -36.02
CA GLY A 378 14.31 -56.88 -36.41
C GLY A 378 13.79 -56.80 -37.85
N LEU A 379 13.27 -55.61 -38.24
CA LEU A 379 12.79 -55.41 -39.63
C LEU A 379 13.90 -55.52 -40.65
N LEU A 380 15.12 -55.05 -40.37
CA LEU A 380 16.26 -55.16 -41.26
C LEU A 380 16.74 -56.61 -41.47
N VAL A 381 16.66 -57.45 -40.43
CA VAL A 381 16.94 -58.89 -40.55
C VAL A 381 15.98 -59.51 -41.57
N ILE A 382 14.73 -59.13 -41.62
CA ILE A 382 13.74 -59.63 -42.56
C ILE A 382 14.03 -59.17 -43.99
N TYR A 383 14.35 -57.90 -44.19
CA TYR A 383 14.65 -57.40 -45.52
C TYR A 383 15.86 -58.10 -46.16
N LEU A 384 16.82 -58.54 -45.34
CA LEU A 384 17.97 -59.34 -45.80
C LEU A 384 17.63 -60.80 -46.11
N ASN A 385 16.51 -61.30 -45.57
CA ASN A 385 16.11 -62.72 -45.68
C ASN A 385 14.64 -62.87 -46.10
N ILE A 386 14.16 -62.02 -46.96
CA ILE A 386 12.72 -61.85 -47.26
C ILE A 386 12.06 -63.12 -47.77
N ASP A 387 12.73 -63.85 -48.71
CA ASP A 387 12.18 -65.07 -49.31
C ASP A 387 12.02 -66.20 -48.28
N GLU A 388 12.95 -66.29 -47.36
CA GLU A 388 12.96 -67.30 -46.31
C GLU A 388 11.86 -66.98 -45.24
N VAL A 389 11.67 -65.74 -44.93
CA VAL A 389 10.61 -65.30 -44.02
C VAL A 389 9.21 -65.53 -44.61
N ILE A 390 9.03 -65.25 -45.90
CA ILE A 390 7.76 -65.54 -46.60
C ILE A 390 7.52 -67.06 -46.63
N HIS A 391 8.57 -67.87 -46.87
CA HIS A 391 8.43 -69.35 -46.86
C HIS A 391 8.00 -69.87 -45.48
N ILE A 392 8.59 -69.34 -44.38
CA ILE A 392 8.21 -69.70 -43.00
C ILE A 392 6.75 -69.27 -42.69
N ILE A 393 6.36 -68.06 -43.03
CA ILE A 393 5.02 -67.54 -42.75
C ILE A 393 3.93 -68.36 -43.50
N ARG A 394 4.27 -68.91 -44.69
CA ARG A 394 3.32 -69.67 -45.51
C ARG A 394 3.20 -71.13 -45.17
N ASN A 395 4.28 -71.76 -44.68
CA ASN A 395 4.39 -73.23 -44.62
C ASN A 395 4.50 -73.79 -43.19
N GLU A 396 4.75 -72.96 -42.18
CA GLU A 396 4.91 -73.40 -40.77
C GLU A 396 3.57 -73.17 -40.01
N ASP A 397 3.19 -74.11 -39.15
CA ASP A 397 2.00 -74.03 -38.33
C ASP A 397 2.13 -72.97 -37.22
N ASP A 398 3.34 -72.68 -36.72
CA ASP A 398 3.66 -71.66 -35.78
C ASP A 398 4.83 -70.80 -36.29
N PRO A 399 4.59 -69.88 -37.23
CA PRO A 399 5.60 -69.02 -37.83
C PRO A 399 6.33 -68.17 -36.77
N LYS A 400 5.62 -67.75 -35.71
CA LYS A 400 6.15 -66.88 -34.65
C LYS A 400 7.33 -67.55 -33.94
N THR A 401 7.17 -68.77 -33.46
CA THR A 401 8.24 -69.52 -32.77
C THR A 401 9.40 -69.88 -33.71
N VAL A 402 9.12 -70.20 -34.98
CA VAL A 402 10.15 -70.50 -35.94
C VAL A 402 11.01 -69.29 -36.27
N LEU A 403 10.39 -68.13 -36.53
CA LEU A 403 11.10 -66.87 -36.78
C LEU A 403 11.96 -66.45 -35.59
N GLN A 404 11.44 -66.57 -34.38
CA GLN A 404 12.18 -66.28 -33.18
C GLN A 404 13.48 -67.10 -33.04
N LYS A 405 13.35 -68.42 -33.21
CA LYS A 405 14.48 -69.34 -33.07
C LYS A 405 15.53 -69.19 -34.19
N LYS A 406 15.05 -69.05 -35.42
CA LYS A 406 15.95 -69.05 -36.61
C LYS A 406 16.72 -67.71 -36.69
N PHE A 407 16.08 -66.62 -36.55
CA PHE A 407 16.72 -65.29 -36.68
C PHE A 407 17.11 -64.67 -35.34
N LYS A 408 16.93 -65.38 -34.21
CA LYS A 408 17.21 -64.90 -32.84
C LYS A 408 16.53 -63.59 -32.51
N LEU A 409 15.25 -63.47 -32.95
CA LEU A 409 14.46 -62.28 -32.75
C LEU A 409 13.69 -62.33 -31.45
N SER A 410 13.39 -61.15 -30.85
CA SER A 410 12.50 -61.02 -29.72
C SER A 410 11.03 -61.18 -30.15
N VAL A 411 10.18 -61.44 -29.15
CA VAL A 411 8.70 -61.49 -29.40
C VAL A 411 8.21 -60.19 -30.05
N ILE A 412 8.64 -59.03 -29.55
CA ILE A 412 8.25 -57.72 -30.07
C ILE A 412 8.70 -57.52 -31.52
N GLN A 413 9.89 -57.96 -31.85
CA GLN A 413 10.42 -57.91 -33.25
C GLN A 413 9.56 -58.80 -34.19
N VAL A 414 9.25 -60.02 -33.77
CA VAL A 414 8.47 -60.94 -34.59
C VAL A 414 7.05 -60.46 -34.75
N ASP A 415 6.43 -59.92 -33.71
CA ASP A 415 5.08 -59.33 -33.80
C ASP A 415 5.05 -58.17 -34.81
N ALA A 416 6.04 -57.27 -34.72
CA ALA A 416 6.19 -56.15 -35.67
C ALA A 416 6.41 -56.64 -37.12
N ILE A 417 7.11 -57.75 -37.30
CA ILE A 417 7.37 -58.39 -38.61
C ILE A 417 6.07 -58.98 -39.19
N LEU A 418 5.30 -59.66 -38.37
CA LEU A 418 4.04 -60.28 -38.81
C LEU A 418 2.97 -59.24 -39.14
N GLU A 419 3.07 -58.03 -38.60
CA GLU A 419 2.19 -56.90 -38.91
C GLU A 419 2.60 -56.09 -40.13
N ILE A 420 3.71 -56.43 -40.81
CA ILE A 420 4.20 -55.73 -42.01
C ILE A 420 3.16 -55.82 -43.13
N ARG A 421 2.81 -54.71 -43.69
CA ARG A 421 1.93 -54.65 -44.88
C ARG A 421 2.76 -54.99 -46.15
N LEU A 422 2.20 -55.76 -47.08
CA LEU A 422 2.89 -56.16 -48.31
C LEU A 422 3.54 -54.99 -49.07
N ARG A 423 2.92 -53.84 -49.11
CA ARG A 423 3.51 -52.62 -49.72
C ARG A 423 4.81 -52.15 -49.11
N GLN A 424 5.07 -52.49 -47.86
CA GLN A 424 6.24 -52.08 -47.09
C GLN A 424 7.47 -52.99 -47.39
N LEU A 425 7.28 -54.08 -48.17
CA LEU A 425 8.37 -54.96 -48.59
C LEU A 425 9.13 -54.42 -49.81
N ALA A 426 8.78 -53.26 -50.35
CA ALA A 426 9.46 -52.66 -51.49
C ALA A 426 10.89 -52.16 -51.07
N LYS A 427 11.83 -52.22 -52.01
CA LYS A 427 13.26 -51.81 -51.81
C LYS A 427 13.40 -50.37 -51.32
N LEU A 428 12.47 -49.47 -51.67
CA LEU A 428 12.45 -48.08 -51.17
C LEU A 428 12.18 -48.01 -49.67
N GLU A 429 11.42 -48.93 -49.08
CA GLU A 429 11.14 -48.97 -47.65
C GLU A 429 12.38 -49.42 -46.84
N GLU A 430 13.22 -50.32 -47.36
CA GLU A 430 14.50 -50.71 -46.76
C GLU A 430 15.41 -49.48 -46.60
N ILE A 431 15.51 -48.62 -47.61
CA ILE A 431 16.32 -47.41 -47.57
C ILE A 431 15.79 -46.47 -46.47
N LYS A 432 14.46 -46.27 -46.39
CA LYS A 432 13.85 -45.42 -45.33
C LYS A 432 14.07 -45.97 -43.94
N ILE A 433 14.01 -47.30 -43.75
CA ILE A 433 14.28 -47.92 -42.43
C ILE A 433 15.73 -47.72 -42.02
N LYS A 434 16.69 -47.87 -42.95
CA LYS A 434 18.11 -47.60 -42.67
C LYS A 434 18.35 -46.12 -42.34
N GLU A 435 17.69 -45.21 -43.02
CA GLU A 435 17.78 -43.78 -42.74
C GLU A 435 17.16 -43.45 -41.39
N GLU A 436 15.95 -43.95 -41.07
CA GLU A 436 15.32 -43.80 -39.75
C GLU A 436 16.21 -44.36 -38.64
N GLN A 437 16.77 -45.56 -38.84
CA GLN A 437 17.71 -46.18 -37.88
C GLN A 437 18.93 -45.29 -37.62
N GLY A 438 19.56 -44.76 -38.68
CA GLY A 438 20.73 -43.88 -38.58
C GLY A 438 20.42 -42.60 -37.82
N ASN A 439 19.27 -41.99 -38.09
CA ASN A 439 18.79 -40.78 -37.40
C ASN A 439 18.52 -41.05 -35.90
N LEU A 440 17.83 -42.16 -35.61
CA LEU A 440 17.52 -42.53 -34.22
C LEU A 440 18.78 -42.99 -33.45
N ASP A 441 19.74 -43.62 -34.07
CA ASP A 441 21.00 -43.98 -33.42
C ASP A 441 21.83 -42.72 -33.08
N SER A 442 21.82 -41.71 -33.93
CA SER A 442 22.42 -40.40 -33.63
C SER A 442 21.71 -39.72 -32.48
N GLU A 443 20.36 -39.68 -32.50
CA GLU A 443 19.54 -39.14 -31.43
C GLU A 443 19.79 -39.89 -30.10
N ARG A 444 19.82 -41.22 -30.09
CA ARG A 444 20.16 -42.03 -28.92
C ARG A 444 21.47 -41.60 -28.29
N LYS A 445 22.55 -41.52 -29.10
CA LYS A 445 23.86 -41.10 -28.64
C LYS A 445 23.88 -39.72 -28.02
N ASP A 446 23.10 -38.77 -28.56
CA ASP A 446 23.01 -37.42 -28.03
C ASP A 446 22.19 -37.39 -26.73
N LEU A 447 21.11 -38.15 -26.63
CA LEU A 447 20.32 -38.29 -25.40
C LEU A 447 21.15 -38.92 -24.27
N GLU A 448 21.86 -40.02 -24.57
CA GLU A 448 22.77 -40.67 -23.61
C GLU A 448 23.90 -39.73 -23.12
N LYS A 449 24.50 -38.94 -24.03
CA LYS A 449 25.49 -37.92 -23.65
C LYS A 449 24.97 -36.86 -22.74
N ILE A 450 23.70 -36.41 -22.96
CA ILE A 450 23.07 -35.36 -22.10
C ILE A 450 22.72 -35.96 -20.75
N LEU A 451 22.05 -37.10 -20.72
CA LEU A 451 21.68 -37.82 -19.50
C LEU A 451 22.86 -38.21 -18.63
N GLY A 452 23.98 -38.61 -19.26
CA GLY A 452 25.23 -38.98 -18.60
C GLY A 452 26.04 -37.81 -18.03
N SER A 453 25.64 -36.56 -18.27
CA SER A 453 26.40 -35.37 -17.86
C SER A 453 25.56 -34.26 -17.27
N LYS A 454 25.71 -34.01 -15.95
CA LYS A 454 25.04 -32.90 -15.26
C LYS A 454 25.35 -31.53 -15.91
N THR A 455 26.53 -31.34 -16.45
CA THR A 455 26.93 -30.10 -17.13
C THR A 455 26.18 -29.92 -18.43
N ARG A 456 26.03 -30.96 -19.24
CA ARG A 456 25.27 -30.89 -20.49
C ARG A 456 23.78 -30.69 -20.24
N LEU A 457 23.22 -31.33 -19.22
CA LEU A 457 21.84 -31.13 -18.79
C LEU A 457 21.58 -29.66 -18.40
N LYS A 458 22.47 -29.06 -17.59
CA LYS A 458 22.40 -27.65 -17.25
C LYS A 458 22.46 -26.73 -18.48
N THR A 459 23.35 -27.05 -19.43
CA THR A 459 23.49 -26.29 -20.68
C THR A 459 22.19 -26.35 -21.52
N LEU A 460 21.57 -27.53 -21.59
CA LEU A 460 20.27 -27.69 -22.25
C LEU A 460 19.18 -26.83 -21.56
N ILE A 461 19.07 -26.94 -20.24
CA ILE A 461 18.08 -26.14 -19.47
C ILE A 461 18.29 -24.64 -19.69
N LYS A 462 19.53 -24.16 -19.68
CA LYS A 462 19.84 -22.75 -19.98
C LYS A 462 19.40 -22.34 -21.38
N LYS A 463 19.63 -23.20 -22.38
CA LYS A 463 19.23 -22.96 -23.76
C LYS A 463 17.70 -22.87 -23.87
N GLU A 464 16.99 -23.77 -23.22
CA GLU A 464 15.52 -23.78 -23.21
C GLU A 464 14.95 -22.53 -22.51
N LEU A 465 15.49 -22.17 -21.34
CA LEU A 465 15.07 -20.96 -20.61
C LEU A 465 15.27 -19.68 -21.44
N LYS A 466 16.39 -19.58 -22.17
CA LYS A 466 16.63 -18.45 -23.07
C LYS A 466 15.64 -18.40 -24.22
N ALA A 467 15.37 -19.53 -24.86
CA ALA A 467 14.41 -19.62 -25.94
C ALA A 467 12.99 -19.26 -25.48
N ASP A 468 12.60 -19.72 -24.28
CA ASP A 468 11.30 -19.36 -23.71
C ASP A 468 11.24 -17.87 -23.34
N ALA A 469 12.35 -17.28 -22.89
CA ALA A 469 12.42 -15.84 -22.62
C ALA A 469 12.33 -14.99 -23.90
N GLU A 470 12.88 -15.46 -25.01
CA GLU A 470 12.74 -14.80 -26.32
C GLU A 470 11.29 -14.83 -26.84
N ILE A 471 10.51 -15.88 -26.49
CA ILE A 471 9.13 -16.03 -26.92
C ILE A 471 8.15 -15.26 -26.04
N TYR A 472 8.33 -15.28 -24.73
CA TYR A 472 7.35 -14.80 -23.74
C TYR A 472 7.82 -13.60 -22.94
N GLY A 473 9.11 -13.23 -23.04
CA GLY A 473 9.69 -12.11 -22.28
C GLY A 473 9.21 -10.76 -22.80
N ASP A 474 9.14 -9.83 -21.89
CA ASP A 474 8.74 -8.44 -22.13
C ASP A 474 9.53 -7.48 -21.22
N ASP A 475 9.30 -6.18 -21.40
CA ASP A 475 9.89 -5.16 -20.55
C ASP A 475 9.19 -5.09 -19.19
N ARG A 476 9.90 -4.54 -18.19
CA ARG A 476 9.37 -4.29 -16.86
C ARG A 476 8.21 -3.29 -16.90
N ASN A 477 7.10 -3.64 -16.26
CA ASN A 477 5.93 -2.76 -16.12
C ASN A 477 6.06 -1.77 -14.96
N SER A 478 6.58 -2.22 -13.81
CA SER A 478 6.64 -1.43 -12.58
C SER A 478 8.03 -0.85 -12.37
N PRO A 479 8.29 0.44 -12.69
CA PRO A 479 9.59 1.06 -12.45
C PRO A 479 9.86 1.17 -10.95
N ILE A 480 11.13 0.97 -10.58
CA ILE A 480 11.60 1.11 -9.19
C ILE A 480 12.27 2.47 -9.08
N VAL A 481 11.70 3.34 -8.26
CA VAL A 481 12.14 4.74 -8.14
C VAL A 481 12.23 5.15 -6.67
N THR A 482 13.14 6.08 -6.39
CA THR A 482 13.22 6.71 -5.07
C THR A 482 12.29 7.91 -5.05
N ARG A 483 11.39 7.98 -4.06
CA ARG A 483 10.47 9.10 -3.84
C ARG A 483 10.53 9.51 -2.39
N GLU A 484 10.28 10.79 -2.12
CA GLU A 484 10.06 11.31 -0.78
C GLU A 484 8.77 10.74 -0.18
N GLU A 485 8.71 10.69 1.16
CA GLU A 485 7.50 10.27 1.85
C GLU A 485 6.35 11.23 1.57
N ALA A 486 5.19 10.67 1.29
CA ALA A 486 3.99 11.45 1.06
C ALA A 486 3.50 12.05 2.39
N SER A 487 3.16 13.34 2.38
CA SER A 487 2.62 14.07 3.53
C SER A 487 1.22 14.58 3.21
N ALA A 488 0.29 14.39 4.16
CA ALA A 488 -1.02 15.03 4.06
C ALA A 488 -0.86 16.55 4.29
N PHE A 489 -1.73 17.34 3.65
CA PHE A 489 -1.82 18.77 3.98
C PHE A 489 -2.09 18.93 5.46
N ASP A 490 -1.46 19.91 6.09
CA ASP A 490 -1.99 20.46 7.32
C ASP A 490 -3.30 21.21 6.97
N GLU A 491 -4.38 20.93 7.70
CA GLU A 491 -5.69 21.59 7.44
C GLU A 491 -5.56 23.12 7.43
N SER A 492 -4.56 23.65 8.12
CA SER A 492 -4.24 25.08 8.14
C SER A 492 -3.71 25.63 6.81
N GLU A 493 -3.05 24.81 5.97
CA GLU A 493 -2.51 25.24 4.67
C GLU A 493 -3.57 25.35 3.57
N LEU A 494 -4.71 24.68 3.75
CA LEU A 494 -5.82 24.68 2.82
C LEU A 494 -6.77 25.87 2.98
N ILE A 495 -6.65 26.59 4.12
CA ILE A 495 -7.52 27.70 4.49
C ILE A 495 -6.90 28.99 3.98
N SER A 496 -7.72 29.86 3.35
CA SER A 496 -7.26 31.17 2.92
C SER A 496 -6.63 31.93 4.09
N SER A 497 -5.48 32.55 3.85
CA SER A 497 -4.78 33.38 4.85
C SER A 497 -5.39 34.79 4.96
N ASP A 498 -6.71 34.92 4.76
CA ASP A 498 -7.40 36.20 4.87
C ASP A 498 -7.29 36.78 6.28
N PRO A 499 -7.05 38.10 6.43
CA PRO A 499 -6.98 38.73 7.72
C PRO A 499 -8.36 38.75 8.41
N VAL A 500 -8.35 38.40 9.67
CA VAL A 500 -9.57 38.43 10.53
C VAL A 500 -9.21 38.94 11.92
N THR A 501 -10.18 39.55 12.59
CA THR A 501 -10.06 39.92 14.00
C THR A 501 -11.01 39.08 14.82
N VAL A 502 -10.45 38.28 15.74
CA VAL A 502 -11.25 37.50 16.69
C VAL A 502 -11.67 38.38 17.85
N VAL A 503 -12.98 38.41 18.15
CA VAL A 503 -13.56 39.26 19.18
C VAL A 503 -14.23 38.37 20.22
N LEU A 504 -13.95 38.64 21.50
CA LEU A 504 -14.54 38.01 22.67
C LEU A 504 -15.29 39.06 23.48
N SER A 505 -16.54 38.77 23.87
CA SER A 505 -17.34 39.62 24.74
C SER A 505 -17.21 39.27 26.24
N GLU A 506 -17.64 40.13 27.14
CA GLU A 506 -17.60 39.88 28.60
C GLU A 506 -18.36 38.61 29.02
N ARG A 507 -19.48 38.29 28.33
CA ARG A 507 -20.25 37.07 28.59
C ARG A 507 -19.74 35.85 27.86
N GLY A 508 -18.56 35.92 27.24
CA GLY A 508 -17.88 34.76 26.57
C GLY A 508 -18.47 34.42 25.20
N TRP A 509 -19.02 35.39 24.45
CA TRP A 509 -19.44 35.21 23.08
C TRP A 509 -18.30 35.54 22.13
N ILE A 510 -18.14 34.71 21.10
CA ILE A 510 -17.04 34.83 20.14
C ILE A 510 -17.55 35.05 18.73
N ARG A 511 -16.76 35.76 17.94
CA ARG A 511 -16.97 35.99 16.51
C ARG A 511 -15.69 36.41 15.83
N ALA A 512 -15.62 36.27 14.50
CA ALA A 512 -14.52 36.70 13.66
C ALA A 512 -15.00 37.77 12.68
N ALA A 513 -14.41 38.94 12.72
CA ALA A 513 -14.63 40.02 11.80
C ALA A 513 -13.59 40.01 10.67
N LYS A 514 -13.94 40.39 9.44
CA LYS A 514 -13.02 40.49 8.32
C LYS A 514 -12.13 41.71 8.45
N GLY A 515 -10.80 41.50 8.23
CA GLY A 515 -9.79 42.55 8.30
C GLY A 515 -9.28 42.79 9.70
N HIS A 516 -8.24 43.65 9.79
CA HIS A 516 -7.66 44.12 11.07
C HIS A 516 -8.08 45.52 11.43
N ASP A 517 -8.54 46.31 10.43
CA ASP A 517 -8.94 47.73 10.57
C ASP A 517 -10.42 47.82 11.00
N ILE A 518 -10.78 47.18 12.09
CA ILE A 518 -12.10 47.23 12.68
C ILE A 518 -12.05 47.82 14.09
N ASP A 519 -13.05 48.54 14.47
CA ASP A 519 -13.27 48.91 15.86
C ASP A 519 -14.15 47.87 16.55
N PRO A 520 -13.59 46.99 17.41
CA PRO A 520 -14.32 45.93 18.07
C PRO A 520 -15.41 46.47 19.03
N GLU A 521 -15.25 47.69 19.60
CA GLU A 521 -16.20 48.30 20.52
C GLU A 521 -17.49 48.76 19.80
N SER A 522 -17.38 49.09 18.51
CA SER A 522 -18.53 49.55 17.69
C SER A 522 -19.42 48.39 17.20
N LEU A 523 -19.03 47.14 17.39
CA LEU A 523 -19.82 45.98 16.94
C LEU A 523 -21.09 45.81 17.79
N ASN A 524 -22.14 45.23 17.18
CA ASN A 524 -23.39 44.94 17.90
C ASN A 524 -23.22 43.81 18.90
N TYR A 525 -23.44 44.10 20.19
CA TYR A 525 -23.45 43.11 21.27
C TYR A 525 -24.86 42.81 21.71
N ARG A 526 -25.08 41.68 22.40
CA ARG A 526 -26.34 41.36 23.04
C ARG A 526 -26.68 42.35 24.16
N GLU A 527 -27.93 42.49 24.47
CA GLU A 527 -28.39 43.33 25.59
C GLU A 527 -27.69 42.92 26.90
N GLY A 528 -27.02 43.89 27.53
CA GLY A 528 -26.25 43.67 28.74
C GLY A 528 -24.91 42.95 28.56
N ASP A 529 -24.38 42.80 27.32
CA ASP A 529 -23.03 42.32 26.99
C ASP A 529 -22.25 43.45 26.32
N LYS A 530 -20.92 43.37 26.36
CA LYS A 530 -20.04 44.35 25.73
C LYS A 530 -18.70 43.74 25.33
N TYR A 531 -17.90 44.52 24.59
CA TYR A 531 -16.55 44.17 24.23
C TYR A 531 -15.71 43.85 25.46
N PHE A 532 -14.87 42.81 25.36
CA PHE A 532 -13.91 42.43 26.39
C PHE A 532 -12.47 42.34 25.87
N SER A 533 -12.25 41.54 24.84
CA SER A 533 -10.90 41.31 24.30
C SER A 533 -10.97 40.99 22.81
N SER A 534 -9.91 41.37 22.06
CA SER A 534 -9.78 40.99 20.66
C SER A 534 -8.33 40.75 20.29
N THR A 535 -8.12 40.01 19.20
CA THR A 535 -6.81 39.77 18.67
C THR A 535 -6.84 39.72 17.14
N PRO A 536 -5.91 40.42 16.44
CA PRO A 536 -5.72 40.24 15.01
C PRO A 536 -5.28 38.81 14.75
N SER A 537 -5.77 38.21 13.66
CA SER A 537 -5.48 36.83 13.28
C SER A 537 -5.62 36.64 11.76
N ARG A 538 -5.43 35.42 11.30
CA ARG A 538 -5.72 34.99 9.94
C ARG A 538 -6.63 33.76 9.97
N ASN A 539 -7.43 33.56 8.93
CA ASN A 539 -8.34 32.41 8.84
C ASN A 539 -7.65 31.06 9.06
N ASN A 540 -6.41 30.92 8.62
CA ASN A 540 -5.60 29.71 8.74
C ASN A 540 -4.84 29.60 10.09
N GLN A 541 -5.06 30.53 11.03
CA GLN A 541 -4.47 30.48 12.38
C GLN A 541 -5.47 29.97 13.41
N ASN A 542 -4.95 29.67 14.60
CA ASN A 542 -5.74 29.27 15.76
C ASN A 542 -5.90 30.43 16.73
N ALA A 543 -7.09 30.59 17.29
CA ALA A 543 -7.34 31.45 18.42
C ALA A 543 -7.27 30.66 19.72
N VAL A 544 -6.51 31.15 20.68
CA VAL A 544 -6.32 30.56 22.02
C VAL A 544 -7.06 31.41 23.04
N PHE A 545 -8.00 30.79 23.74
CA PHE A 545 -8.83 31.42 24.79
C PHE A 545 -8.37 30.95 26.17
N PHE A 546 -8.35 31.83 27.13
CA PHE A 546 -7.98 31.51 28.51
C PHE A 546 -9.19 31.66 29.42
N ASP A 547 -9.38 30.71 30.32
CA ASP A 547 -10.42 30.82 31.35
C ASP A 547 -9.91 31.43 32.68
N SER A 548 -10.80 31.72 33.58
CA SER A 548 -10.50 32.29 34.90
C SER A 548 -9.68 31.36 35.81
N LYS A 549 -9.64 30.04 35.51
CA LYS A 549 -8.85 29.06 36.24
C LYS A 549 -7.46 28.81 35.62
N GLY A 550 -7.17 29.48 34.50
CA GLY A 550 -5.86 29.40 33.85
C GLY A 550 -5.70 28.22 32.90
N LYS A 551 -6.78 27.66 32.33
CA LYS A 551 -6.73 26.72 31.22
C LYS A 551 -6.76 27.46 29.89
N ALA A 552 -6.08 26.92 28.90
CA ALA A 552 -6.09 27.37 27.51
C ALA A 552 -6.96 26.45 26.65
N TYR A 553 -7.72 27.02 25.73
CA TYR A 553 -8.59 26.34 24.78
C TYR A 553 -8.29 26.85 23.38
N THR A 554 -8.35 26.01 22.38
CA THR A 554 -8.00 26.37 21.01
C THR A 554 -9.17 26.13 20.06
N LEU A 555 -9.48 27.15 19.24
CA LEU A 555 -10.41 27.03 18.12
C LEU A 555 -9.78 27.59 16.84
N PRO A 556 -9.93 26.90 15.68
CA PRO A 556 -9.48 27.44 14.41
C PRO A 556 -10.28 28.70 14.02
N CYS A 557 -9.60 29.75 13.58
CA CYS A 557 -10.24 31.03 13.26
C CYS A 557 -11.31 30.93 12.16
N HIS A 558 -11.07 30.09 11.14
CA HIS A 558 -12.03 29.85 10.06
C HIS A 558 -13.35 29.23 10.53
N SER A 559 -13.34 28.56 11.69
CA SER A 559 -14.52 27.92 12.26
C SER A 559 -15.39 28.87 13.08
N LEU A 560 -14.91 30.10 13.37
CA LEU A 560 -15.60 31.06 14.20
C LEU A 560 -16.77 31.71 13.44
N PRO A 561 -17.88 32.05 14.13
CA PRO A 561 -19.01 32.70 13.50
C PRO A 561 -18.64 34.11 13.00
N SER A 562 -19.26 34.53 11.89
CA SER A 562 -19.01 35.85 11.31
C SER A 562 -19.52 36.97 12.24
N ALA A 563 -18.77 38.08 12.29
CA ALA A 563 -19.15 39.28 13.05
C ALA A 563 -20.37 40.05 12.47
N ARG A 564 -20.96 39.60 11.34
CA ARG A 564 -22.25 40.11 10.88
C ARG A 564 -23.39 39.78 11.86
N GLY A 565 -23.25 38.71 12.64
CA GLY A 565 -24.14 38.32 13.73
C GLY A 565 -23.60 38.69 15.10
N GLN A 566 -24.32 38.31 16.14
CA GLN A 566 -23.92 38.55 17.54
C GLN A 566 -22.89 37.55 18.08
N GLY A 567 -22.48 36.56 17.26
CA GLY A 567 -21.55 35.50 17.65
C GLY A 567 -22.21 34.28 18.29
N GLU A 568 -21.42 33.44 18.89
CA GLU A 568 -21.82 32.20 19.58
C GLU A 568 -21.12 32.11 20.94
N PRO A 569 -21.77 31.47 21.97
CA PRO A 569 -21.13 31.30 23.27
C PRO A 569 -19.98 30.26 23.18
N LEU A 570 -18.81 30.56 23.73
CA LEU A 570 -17.66 29.63 23.82
C LEU A 570 -18.02 28.32 24.55
N SER A 571 -18.90 28.41 25.57
CA SER A 571 -19.38 27.24 26.33
C SER A 571 -20.13 26.22 25.48
N GLY A 572 -20.68 26.62 24.33
CA GLY A 572 -21.33 25.73 23.38
C GLY A 572 -20.33 24.96 22.48
N ARG A 573 -19.08 25.40 22.39
CA ARG A 573 -18.02 24.83 21.55
C ARG A 573 -16.93 24.11 22.34
N LEU A 574 -16.77 24.50 23.61
CA LEU A 574 -15.75 24.00 24.53
C LEU A 574 -16.41 23.30 25.73
N ASN A 575 -15.69 22.35 26.31
CA ASN A 575 -16.13 21.70 27.56
C ASN A 575 -15.52 22.44 28.76
N ALA A 576 -15.81 23.75 28.87
CA ALA A 576 -15.46 24.52 30.03
C ALA A 576 -16.36 24.15 31.23
N GLU A 577 -15.84 24.27 32.47
CA GLU A 577 -16.61 23.96 33.66
C GLU A 577 -17.75 25.00 33.85
N SER A 578 -18.86 24.59 34.41
CA SER A 578 -20.02 25.47 34.59
C SER A 578 -19.70 26.66 35.52
N GLY A 579 -20.00 27.89 35.04
CA GLY A 579 -19.74 29.12 35.81
C GLY A 579 -18.38 29.77 35.59
N GLU A 580 -17.53 29.22 34.71
CA GLU A 580 -16.24 29.83 34.35
C GLU A 580 -16.45 31.02 33.39
N THR A 581 -15.61 32.04 33.59
CA THR A 581 -15.52 33.23 32.71
C THR A 581 -14.21 33.16 31.94
N PHE A 582 -14.17 33.77 30.75
CA PHE A 582 -12.94 33.82 29.93
C PHE A 582 -12.19 35.13 30.23
N ALA A 583 -10.84 35.00 30.31
CA ALA A 583 -9.92 36.05 30.66
C ALA A 583 -9.29 36.76 29.47
N GLY A 584 -9.45 36.23 28.26
CA GLY A 584 -8.94 36.86 27.06
C GLY A 584 -8.78 35.89 25.91
N VAL A 585 -8.42 36.41 24.73
CA VAL A 585 -8.13 35.67 23.50
C VAL A 585 -6.82 36.18 22.89
N ILE A 586 -6.03 35.27 22.33
CA ILE A 586 -4.81 35.61 21.61
C ILE A 586 -4.67 34.70 20.38
N SER A 587 -4.04 35.22 19.33
CA SER A 587 -3.73 34.46 18.10
C SER A 587 -2.39 34.93 17.55
N GLY A 588 -1.70 34.04 16.85
CA GLY A 588 -0.39 34.29 16.25
C GLY A 588 0.22 33.01 15.67
N ALA A 589 1.50 33.07 15.30
CA ALA A 589 2.26 31.91 14.88
C ALA A 589 2.61 31.03 16.10
N ASN A 590 2.94 29.76 15.85
CA ASN A 590 3.28 28.82 16.93
C ASN A 590 4.54 29.26 17.71
N GLU A 591 5.45 29.96 17.04
CA GLU A 591 6.72 30.44 17.56
C GLU A 591 6.58 31.74 18.39
N ASP A 592 5.44 32.41 18.25
CA ASP A 592 5.20 33.69 18.93
C ASP A 592 5.25 33.53 20.46
N LYS A 593 5.88 34.50 21.12
CA LYS A 593 5.99 34.58 22.58
C LYS A 593 4.89 35.45 23.14
N ILE A 594 4.26 34.99 24.20
CA ILE A 594 3.23 35.72 24.92
C ILE A 594 3.53 35.82 26.40
N ILE A 595 3.00 36.85 27.05
CA ILE A 595 3.03 36.97 28.51
C ILE A 595 1.73 36.41 29.08
N LEU A 596 1.87 35.51 30.06
CA LEU A 596 0.79 35.05 30.92
C LEU A 596 1.04 35.53 32.33
N ALA A 597 0.06 36.21 32.91
CA ALA A 597 0.17 36.76 34.26
C ALA A 597 -1.15 36.64 35.06
N THR A 598 -1.01 36.72 36.38
CA THR A 598 -2.16 36.75 37.31
C THR A 598 -2.16 38.01 38.13
N SER A 599 -3.33 38.42 38.61
CA SER A 599 -3.52 39.62 39.45
C SER A 599 -2.70 39.54 40.78
N SER A 600 -2.23 38.35 41.16
CA SER A 600 -1.30 38.22 42.31
C SER A 600 0.12 38.70 42.05
N GLY A 601 0.42 39.19 40.81
CA GLY A 601 1.69 39.71 40.41
C GLY A 601 2.75 38.65 40.04
N TYR A 602 2.31 37.48 39.56
CA TYR A 602 3.13 36.41 39.04
C TYR A 602 2.85 36.14 37.55
N GLY A 603 3.88 35.78 36.83
CA GLY A 603 3.71 35.41 35.41
C GLY A 603 5.01 34.90 34.80
N PHE A 604 4.93 34.59 33.51
CA PHE A 604 6.01 34.02 32.72
C PHE A 604 5.79 34.25 31.21
N VAL A 605 6.83 34.07 30.42
CA VAL A 605 6.76 34.05 28.97
C VAL A 605 6.41 32.63 28.55
N ALA A 606 5.41 32.47 27.66
CA ALA A 606 5.08 31.19 27.04
C ALA A 606 5.20 31.28 25.53
N GLN A 607 5.50 30.16 24.87
CA GLN A 607 5.38 30.03 23.42
C GLN A 607 3.92 29.67 23.07
N LEU A 608 3.33 30.35 22.09
CA LEU A 608 1.91 30.20 21.76
C LEU A 608 1.56 28.78 21.35
N GLY A 609 2.46 28.12 20.60
CA GLY A 609 2.30 26.72 20.18
C GLY A 609 2.20 25.75 21.36
N ASP A 610 2.92 26.01 22.47
CA ASP A 610 2.87 25.18 23.67
C ASP A 610 1.53 25.25 24.41
N LEU A 611 0.71 26.26 24.14
CA LEU A 611 -0.58 26.47 24.78
C LEU A 611 -1.74 25.95 23.95
N GLN A 612 -1.51 25.62 22.68
CA GLN A 612 -2.54 25.06 21.80
C GLN A 612 -2.89 23.62 22.18
N THR A 613 -4.16 23.25 22.00
CA THR A 613 -4.67 21.90 22.27
C THR A 613 -5.87 21.56 21.40
N LYS A 614 -5.94 20.32 20.95
CA LYS A 614 -7.13 19.77 20.27
C LYS A 614 -8.21 19.31 21.26
N ASN A 615 -7.90 19.27 22.55
CA ASN A 615 -8.83 18.81 23.58
C ASN A 615 -9.82 19.94 23.94
N LYS A 616 -11.13 19.71 23.74
CA LYS A 616 -12.21 20.65 24.09
C LYS A 616 -12.31 20.96 25.59
N SER A 617 -11.73 20.12 26.46
CA SER A 617 -11.68 20.34 27.91
C SER A 617 -10.52 21.26 28.35
N GLY A 618 -9.77 21.79 27.37
CA GLY A 618 -8.66 22.68 27.59
C GLY A 618 -7.39 22.02 28.14
N LYS A 619 -6.35 22.81 28.28
CA LYS A 619 -5.03 22.44 28.79
C LYS A 619 -4.63 23.43 29.87
N ALA A 620 -4.05 22.95 30.99
CA ALA A 620 -3.54 23.84 32.04
C ALA A 620 -2.39 24.69 31.49
N ALA A 621 -2.52 25.99 31.52
CA ALA A 621 -1.53 26.99 31.08
C ALA A 621 -0.92 27.72 32.26
N ILE A 622 -1.65 28.48 33.02
CA ILE A 622 -1.13 29.24 34.18
C ILE A 622 -1.77 28.77 35.49
N LYS A 623 -0.96 28.63 36.54
CA LYS A 623 -1.47 28.29 37.86
C LYS A 623 -1.98 29.55 38.57
N VAL A 624 -3.29 29.67 38.75
CA VAL A 624 -3.95 30.74 39.40
C VAL A 624 -3.98 30.53 40.93
N GLN A 625 -3.58 31.53 41.69
CA GLN A 625 -3.61 31.51 43.16
C GLN A 625 -5.04 31.86 43.67
N GLU A 626 -5.30 31.51 44.92
CA GLU A 626 -6.56 31.84 45.57
C GLU A 626 -6.82 33.38 45.50
N ASN A 627 -8.02 33.76 45.15
CA ASN A 627 -8.43 35.14 44.92
C ASN A 627 -7.75 35.89 43.77
N ALA A 628 -6.90 35.21 42.96
CA ALA A 628 -6.27 35.80 41.79
C ALA A 628 -7.16 35.63 40.52
N LYS A 629 -6.95 36.52 39.57
CA LYS A 629 -7.54 36.47 38.22
C LYS A 629 -6.43 36.35 37.19
N VAL A 630 -6.72 35.67 36.10
CA VAL A 630 -5.83 35.68 34.91
C VAL A 630 -5.95 37.05 34.26
N LEU A 631 -4.85 37.69 33.91
CA LEU A 631 -4.85 38.92 33.12
C LEU A 631 -4.95 38.61 31.64
N ILE A 632 -5.38 39.59 30.85
CA ILE A 632 -5.44 39.47 29.37
C ILE A 632 -4.03 39.17 28.85
N PRO A 633 -3.84 38.07 28.10
CA PRO A 633 -2.52 37.76 27.58
C PRO A 633 -2.05 38.76 26.53
N SER A 634 -0.78 39.06 26.47
CA SER A 634 -0.21 40.06 25.57
C SER A 634 0.92 39.42 24.74
N LEU A 635 0.97 39.76 23.45
CA LEU A 635 1.98 39.29 22.52
C LEU A 635 3.28 40.09 22.71
N ILE A 636 4.44 39.41 22.73
CA ILE A 636 5.77 40.01 22.63
C ILE A 636 6.11 40.03 21.13
N ARG A 637 6.45 41.19 20.60
CA ARG A 637 6.74 41.39 19.18
C ARG A 637 8.21 41.54 18.86
N ASP A 638 8.97 42.08 19.83
CA ASP A 638 10.40 42.35 19.67
C ASP A 638 11.18 41.94 20.93
N GLU A 639 12.44 41.63 20.79
CA GLU A 639 13.33 41.32 21.92
C GLU A 639 13.57 42.52 22.81
N MET A 640 13.40 43.75 22.31
CA MET A 640 13.52 45.00 23.04
C MET A 640 12.24 45.43 23.77
N ASP A 641 11.15 44.68 23.62
CA ASP A 641 9.88 44.97 24.30
C ASP A 641 10.04 44.95 25.83
N VAL A 642 9.49 45.94 26.49
CA VAL A 642 9.47 46.05 27.97
C VAL A 642 8.06 45.77 28.51
N LEU A 643 8.02 45.29 29.75
CA LEU A 643 6.79 45.02 30.48
C LEU A 643 6.53 46.16 31.43
N ALA A 644 5.34 46.79 31.31
CA ALA A 644 4.84 47.77 32.24
C ALA A 644 3.76 47.15 33.14
N ALA A 645 4.10 46.85 34.40
CA ALA A 645 3.19 46.23 35.36
C ALA A 645 2.58 47.35 36.28
N ILE A 646 1.25 47.44 36.30
CA ILE A 646 0.56 48.51 36.99
C ILE A 646 -0.39 47.92 38.04
N THR A 647 -0.27 48.36 39.30
CA THR A 647 -1.18 47.94 40.37
C THR A 647 -2.38 48.90 40.49
N ASN A 648 -3.48 48.39 41.07
CA ASN A 648 -4.69 49.19 41.38
C ASN A 648 -4.41 50.36 42.35
N GLN A 649 -3.24 50.38 43.05
CA GLN A 649 -2.76 51.45 43.88
C GLN A 649 -1.93 52.49 43.13
N GLY A 650 -1.83 52.37 41.80
CA GLY A 650 -1.10 53.28 40.95
C GLY A 650 0.42 53.18 41.09
N ARG A 651 0.95 52.01 41.36
CA ARG A 651 2.38 51.72 41.24
C ARG A 651 2.67 51.10 39.88
N MET A 652 3.70 51.56 39.23
CA MET A 652 4.16 51.03 37.97
C MET A 652 5.62 50.54 38.08
N LEU A 653 5.90 49.39 37.55
CA LEU A 653 7.26 48.84 37.40
C LEU A 653 7.47 48.43 35.95
N VAL A 654 8.58 48.89 35.36
CA VAL A 654 8.96 48.58 33.99
C VAL A 654 10.27 47.78 34.04
N PHE A 655 10.32 46.70 33.26
CA PHE A 655 11.50 45.85 33.13
C PHE A 655 11.45 45.05 31.81
N PRO A 656 12.61 44.59 31.28
CA PRO A 656 12.65 43.75 30.06
C PRO A 656 11.91 42.42 30.26
N HIS A 657 11.17 41.98 29.27
CA HIS A 657 10.44 40.68 29.30
C HIS A 657 11.39 39.48 29.50
N THR A 658 12.68 39.62 29.08
CA THR A 658 13.72 38.61 29.23
C THR A 658 14.05 38.25 30.67
N GLU A 659 13.66 39.08 31.65
CA GLU A 659 13.79 38.76 33.08
C GLU A 659 12.78 37.71 33.56
N LEU A 660 11.73 37.40 32.76
CA LEU A 660 10.78 36.36 33.10
C LEU A 660 11.23 34.99 32.49
N PRO A 661 11.00 33.89 33.21
CA PRO A 661 11.30 32.57 32.67
C PRO A 661 10.36 32.22 31.50
N GLN A 662 10.88 31.50 30.52
CA GLN A 662 10.04 30.90 29.49
C GLN A 662 9.56 29.52 29.96
N LEU A 663 8.25 29.30 30.05
CA LEU A 663 7.66 28.09 30.57
C LEU A 663 6.46 27.68 29.68
N ALA A 664 6.30 26.40 29.46
CA ALA A 664 5.11 25.85 28.78
C ALA A 664 3.86 25.88 29.71
N ARG A 665 4.05 25.89 31.03
CA ARG A 665 2.96 25.98 32.03
C ARG A 665 3.56 26.29 33.41
N GLY A 666 2.78 26.90 34.30
CA GLY A 666 3.23 27.05 35.70
C GLY A 666 2.67 28.30 36.36
N LYS A 667 3.26 28.67 37.52
CA LYS A 667 2.96 29.90 38.23
C LYS A 667 3.81 31.09 37.73
N GLY A 668 4.97 30.79 37.16
CA GLY A 668 5.98 31.80 36.82
C GLY A 668 6.65 32.46 38.02
N ASN A 669 7.32 33.57 37.73
CA ASN A 669 8.04 34.37 38.71
C ASN A 669 7.30 35.67 39.07
N LYS A 670 7.69 36.27 40.18
CA LYS A 670 7.06 37.51 40.64
C LYS A 670 7.39 38.66 39.67
N ILE A 671 6.35 39.32 39.13
CA ILE A 671 6.44 40.47 38.22
C ILE A 671 6.66 41.75 39.00
N ILE A 672 5.74 42.06 39.92
CA ILE A 672 5.79 43.25 40.76
C ILE A 672 5.59 42.89 42.22
N GLY A 673 6.21 43.65 43.09
CA GLY A 673 6.18 43.41 44.54
C GLY A 673 4.85 43.83 45.18
N ILE A 674 3.96 42.88 45.39
CA ILE A 674 2.71 43.08 46.14
C ILE A 674 2.84 42.35 47.47
N PRO A 675 2.62 43.04 48.64
CA PRO A 675 2.59 42.38 49.94
C PRO A 675 1.46 41.34 50.01
N LYS A 676 1.77 40.17 50.57
CA LYS A 676 0.82 39.07 50.65
C LYS A 676 -0.46 39.47 51.36
N ALA A 677 -0.36 40.20 52.51
CA ALA A 677 -1.49 40.66 53.27
C ALA A 677 -2.43 41.61 52.48
N ASN A 678 -1.82 42.54 51.70
CA ASN A 678 -2.59 43.48 50.89
C ASN A 678 -3.29 42.79 49.69
N PHE A 679 -2.70 41.71 49.16
CA PHE A 679 -3.33 40.93 48.11
C PHE A 679 -4.50 40.11 48.68
N GLU A 680 -4.31 39.44 49.80
CA GLU A 680 -5.31 38.61 50.47
C GLU A 680 -6.53 39.47 50.95
N SER A 681 -6.29 40.70 51.39
CA SER A 681 -7.33 41.66 51.76
C SER A 681 -8.02 42.34 50.56
N GLY A 682 -7.48 42.15 49.31
CA GLY A 682 -7.95 42.83 48.12
C GLY A 682 -7.56 44.30 48.00
N GLU A 683 -6.70 44.80 48.92
CA GLU A 683 -6.25 46.20 48.89
C GLU A 683 -5.31 46.50 47.71
N GLU A 684 -4.40 45.56 47.37
CA GLU A 684 -3.43 45.76 46.29
C GLU A 684 -3.30 44.50 45.42
N PHE A 685 -3.44 44.67 44.12
CA PHE A 685 -3.29 43.60 43.13
C PHE A 685 -2.74 44.18 41.83
N LEU A 686 -2.12 43.33 40.99
CA LEU A 686 -1.72 43.69 39.64
C LEU A 686 -2.98 43.83 38.79
N GLN A 687 -3.23 45.03 38.30
CA GLN A 687 -4.43 45.38 37.55
C GLN A 687 -4.21 45.21 36.07
N GLU A 688 -3.09 45.71 35.54
CA GLU A 688 -2.76 45.71 34.13
C GLU A 688 -1.28 45.33 33.92
N LEU A 689 -1.05 44.62 32.80
CA LEU A 689 0.27 44.32 32.33
C LEU A 689 0.37 44.60 30.84
N ALA A 690 1.08 45.62 30.44
CA ALA A 690 1.24 46.02 29.06
C ALA A 690 2.64 45.64 28.52
N VAL A 691 2.73 45.20 27.24
CA VAL A 691 3.96 45.02 26.49
C VAL A 691 4.14 46.27 25.62
N VAL A 692 5.24 47.03 25.86
CA VAL A 692 5.52 48.28 25.17
C VAL A 692 6.81 48.15 24.38
N GLY A 693 6.75 48.30 23.08
CA GLY A 693 7.87 48.28 22.16
C GLY A 693 8.41 49.69 21.87
N GLU A 694 9.59 49.73 21.27
CA GLU A 694 10.16 51.00 20.78
C GLU A 694 9.24 51.64 19.74
N GLY A 695 9.09 52.98 19.84
CA GLY A 695 8.20 53.76 18.98
C GLY A 695 6.73 53.71 19.37
N ARG A 696 6.35 53.08 20.51
CA ARG A 696 4.98 53.08 21.06
C ARG A 696 4.92 53.84 22.36
N GLU A 697 3.72 54.31 22.67
CA GLU A 697 3.45 55.08 23.89
C GLU A 697 2.41 54.36 24.76
N LEU A 698 2.60 54.48 26.10
CA LEU A 698 1.68 53.91 27.08
C LEU A 698 0.66 54.97 27.51
N LYS A 699 -0.59 54.80 27.12
CA LYS A 699 -1.71 55.69 27.47
C LYS A 699 -2.45 55.14 28.68
N LEU A 700 -2.44 55.90 29.80
CA LEU A 700 -3.16 55.60 31.04
C LEU A 700 -4.46 56.39 31.06
N ILE A 701 -5.61 55.72 31.27
CA ILE A 701 -6.92 56.33 31.33
C ILE A 701 -7.43 56.24 32.76
N SER A 702 -7.92 57.38 33.28
CA SER A 702 -8.54 57.49 34.59
C SER A 702 -9.77 58.40 34.54
N GLY A 703 -10.95 57.83 34.55
CA GLY A 703 -12.21 58.50 34.28
C GLY A 703 -12.20 59.17 32.89
N LYS A 704 -12.40 60.48 32.84
CA LYS A 704 -12.36 61.27 31.59
C LYS A 704 -10.98 61.79 31.23
N ARG A 705 -9.96 61.49 32.03
CA ARG A 705 -8.57 62.00 31.84
C ARG A 705 -7.66 60.89 31.32
N HIS A 706 -6.71 61.28 30.50
CA HIS A 706 -5.66 60.37 30.01
C HIS A 706 -4.28 61.01 30.26
N PHE A 707 -3.25 60.15 30.38
CA PHE A 707 -1.86 60.54 30.51
C PHE A 707 -1.01 59.57 29.66
N THR A 708 -0.30 60.12 28.70
CA THR A 708 0.50 59.33 27.77
C THR A 708 1.98 59.40 28.20
N ILE A 709 2.63 58.23 28.32
CA ILE A 709 4.01 58.06 28.68
C ILE A 709 4.77 57.58 27.43
N LYS A 710 5.70 58.39 26.97
CA LYS A 710 6.57 58.02 25.85
C LYS A 710 7.50 56.87 26.22
N PHE A 711 7.91 56.06 25.26
CA PHE A 711 8.80 54.91 25.52
C PHE A 711 10.03 55.30 26.34
N LYS A 712 10.70 56.39 25.99
CA LYS A 712 11.87 56.94 26.75
C LYS A 712 11.55 57.30 28.18
N ASP A 713 10.36 57.78 28.47
CA ASP A 713 9.96 58.23 29.82
C ASP A 713 9.60 57.03 30.71
N LEU A 714 9.46 55.82 30.15
CA LEU A 714 9.25 54.57 30.89
C LEU A 714 10.47 54.25 31.78
N GLU A 715 11.67 54.77 31.45
CA GLU A 715 12.87 54.62 32.27
C GLU A 715 12.66 55.15 33.71
N ASN A 716 11.84 56.14 33.92
CA ASN A 716 11.50 56.68 35.25
C ASN A 716 10.81 55.63 36.15
N PHE A 717 10.29 54.55 35.58
CA PHE A 717 9.60 53.46 36.27
C PHE A 717 10.39 52.17 36.18
N SER A 718 11.58 52.19 35.58
CA SER A 718 12.45 51.04 35.46
C SER A 718 12.96 50.51 36.79
N GLY A 719 13.06 49.19 36.90
CA GLY A 719 13.59 48.56 38.10
C GLY A 719 13.62 47.03 37.98
N ASN A 720 14.34 46.38 38.87
CA ASN A 720 14.48 44.94 38.88
C ASN A 720 13.10 44.28 39.12
N ARG A 721 12.82 43.24 38.37
CA ARG A 721 11.61 42.44 38.51
C ARG A 721 11.29 42.04 39.96
N GLY A 722 10.04 42.10 40.34
CA GLY A 722 9.56 41.74 41.68
C GLY A 722 9.70 42.85 42.74
N ARG A 723 10.22 44.03 42.38
CA ARG A 723 10.23 45.23 43.25
C ARG A 723 8.85 45.89 43.24
N ARG A 724 8.60 46.86 44.18
CA ARG A 724 7.28 47.48 44.33
C ARG A 724 6.90 48.46 43.22
N GLY A 725 7.83 48.92 42.45
CA GLY A 725 7.66 49.99 41.47
C GLY A 725 7.41 51.36 42.06
N ASN A 726 7.39 52.37 41.17
CA ASN A 726 7.20 53.78 41.52
C ASN A 726 5.71 54.19 41.39
N PHE A 727 5.32 55.21 42.16
CA PHE A 727 3.95 55.74 42.02
C PHE A 727 3.79 56.52 40.73
N LEU A 728 2.65 56.35 40.10
CA LEU A 728 2.18 57.18 39.00
C LEU A 728 1.91 58.60 39.48
N PRO A 729 1.89 59.61 38.59
CA PRO A 729 1.60 61.02 38.94
C PRO A 729 0.29 61.18 39.72
N LYS A 730 0.24 62.20 40.58
CA LYS A 730 -1.01 62.56 41.32
C LYS A 730 -2.14 62.78 40.32
N GLY A 731 -3.25 62.07 40.47
CA GLY A 731 -4.38 62.09 39.53
C GLY A 731 -4.52 60.92 38.62
N PHE A 732 -3.45 60.05 38.51
CA PHE A 732 -3.44 58.81 37.76
C PHE A 732 -3.06 57.58 38.63
N ARG A 733 -3.19 57.71 39.95
CA ARG A 733 -2.96 56.58 40.87
C ARG A 733 -4.09 55.54 40.83
N LYS A 734 -5.22 55.90 40.27
CA LYS A 734 -6.33 54.95 39.96
C LYS A 734 -6.49 54.88 38.45
N VAL A 735 -5.96 53.87 37.85
CA VAL A 735 -6.00 53.61 36.40
C VAL A 735 -7.21 52.75 36.10
N ASP A 736 -8.05 53.13 35.14
CA ASP A 736 -9.23 52.35 34.73
C ASP A 736 -8.88 51.47 33.54
N LYS A 737 -8.04 51.95 32.59
CA LYS A 737 -7.63 51.24 31.39
C LYS A 737 -6.19 51.66 30.96
N VAL A 738 -5.46 50.73 30.38
CA VAL A 738 -4.15 50.98 29.78
C VAL A 738 -4.22 50.62 28.30
N GLU A 739 -3.72 51.51 27.46
CA GLU A 739 -3.63 51.28 26.01
C GLU A 739 -2.19 51.52 25.55
N VAL A 740 -1.70 50.66 24.65
CA VAL A 740 -0.44 50.86 23.94
C VAL A 740 -0.81 51.39 22.55
N VAL A 741 -0.43 52.66 22.32
CA VAL A 741 -0.81 53.40 21.09
C VAL A 741 0.45 53.71 20.25
N SER A 742 0.26 53.82 18.94
CA SER A 742 1.29 54.38 18.05
C SER A 742 1.24 55.92 18.09
N PRO A 743 2.38 56.59 17.87
CA PRO A 743 2.38 58.08 17.83
C PRO A 743 1.48 58.70 16.76
N GLU A 744 1.13 57.88 15.73
CA GLU A 744 0.23 58.25 14.63
C GLU A 744 -1.28 58.17 15.02
N ASP A 745 -1.59 57.48 16.13
CA ASP A 745 -2.95 57.21 16.63
C ASP A 745 -3.36 58.20 17.78
N ILE A 746 -2.48 59.16 18.13
CA ILE A 746 -2.67 60.20 19.15
C ILE A 746 -3.02 61.50 18.43
#